data_842ad3cff18f89bb6d53665abc5f5176
#
_entry.id   842ad3cff18f89bb6d53665abc5f5176
#
_cell.length_a   1.000
_cell.length_b   1.000
_cell.length_c   1.000
_cell.angle_alpha   90.00
_cell.angle_beta   90.00
_cell.angle_gamma   90.00
#
_symmetry.space_group_name_H-M   'P 1'
#
loop_
_entity.id
_entity.type
_entity.pdbx_description
1 polymer ?
#
loop_
_entity_poly.entity_id
_entity_poly.type
_entity_poly.pdbx_seq_one_letter_code
_entity_poly.pdbx_strand_id
1 'polypeptide(L)'
;MAKKQKKIPENGSSIAEETHQPKTRKKKAAQPVNVNGKALIVVESPSKAKTINKYLGHDYVVEASVGHIKNLPKSKIGIDVEHGFAPEYETIKGKDEVIARLRDHAAKARAIYIATDPDREGEAIGWHIAKEVEDKNPNIYRVLFHEITQRGITEAMEHPGKVNEDLVNSQQARRAMDRLVGYKISPFVWKTVFYGLSAGRVQSVALRLICEREEAINSFIPVEYWSIVGAFQTQGNDAFFAKLFKVDGSDPIIGNTTTAEGYVADIRKQTFSIADVQRKPVKRNPGAPFITSTLQQEAARRLRFHAKRTMILAQKLYEGIDLGEEGRVGLITYMRTDSTRLSDDAVRDVREYIYSNYGKEYVPHEARLFKKGKSSQDAHEAIRPTSTKYTPKFVRRFLEGEMYDLYELIWNRFVASQMSPAVFEQMTVDIHGGDYTFRATDSIPQFRGFLQVYDDVAEESEQSSDDDPISRLPANIMKGQNANLVNLIPNQHFTKPPARFTESSLVKELETQGIGRPSTYALIVDTIQARKYVEQRERRLFPTELGMTVNRILVQNFPHLFDVSFTARMEEELDTIASGKQSYEQVMEDFYNPFIKDVEGVDKKSSAIKKSLQESTNEVCELCGKPMIIKWGRNGRFMACSGYPTCRNTKPLPGEQEQAKHMSGMKCELCGGDMIVKGGKFGSFLGCSNYPACKNTKPLSIGVQCPKCKDGYVIERKTKRKRLFFGCSRYPDCDFASWDRPVNRKCDTCGNEYMVEKHSATRGEFLACPSCKAEVAREVVPAAAER
;
A
#
# COMPACT_ATOMS: atom_id res chain seq x y z
N MET A 1 56.80 42.90 -10.19
CA MET A 1 57.28 43.19 -11.58
C MET A 1 56.31 42.48 -12.49
N ALA A 2 55.33 43.11 -13.01
CA ALA A 2 55.25 44.04 -14.12
C ALA A 2 55.30 43.35 -15.50
N LYS A 3 54.12 43.42 -16.15
CA LYS A 3 53.80 43.68 -17.55
C LYS A 3 54.05 42.57 -18.57
N LYS A 4 53.22 42.34 -19.59
CA LYS A 4 52.43 43.23 -20.47
C LYS A 4 51.37 42.45 -21.31
N GLN A 5 50.36 43.18 -21.66
CA GLN A 5 49.34 42.95 -22.66
C GLN A 5 49.81 42.89 -24.08
N LYS A 6 49.10 42.19 -24.99
CA LYS A 6 48.96 42.67 -26.39
C LYS A 6 47.58 42.27 -26.95
N LYS A 7 47.04 43.27 -27.66
CA LYS A 7 45.68 43.39 -28.24
C LYS A 7 45.58 42.87 -29.70
N ILE A 8 44.41 42.24 -30.03
CA ILE A 8 43.42 42.46 -31.12
C ILE A 8 43.89 42.33 -32.60
N PRO A 9 43.11 41.78 -33.61
CA PRO A 9 41.87 42.43 -34.04
C PRO A 9 40.67 41.52 -34.36
N GLU A 10 39.52 42.15 -34.40
CA GLU A 10 38.14 41.69 -34.72
C GLU A 10 37.94 41.44 -36.23
N ASN A 11 36.98 40.53 -36.50
CA ASN A 11 35.92 40.59 -37.54
C ASN A 11 35.11 39.29 -37.40
N GLY A 12 33.87 39.19 -37.10
CA GLY A 12 32.66 39.91 -37.46
C GLY A 12 31.76 38.91 -38.21
N SER A 13 30.82 38.20 -37.55
CA SER A 13 29.50 37.90 -38.09
C SER A 13 28.61 37.29 -36.99
N SER A 14 27.55 38.00 -36.74
CA SER A 14 26.50 37.70 -35.77
C SER A 14 25.64 36.49 -36.16
N ILE A 15 25.53 35.48 -35.27
CA ILE A 15 24.36 34.63 -35.17
C ILE A 15 24.00 34.57 -33.70
N ALA A 16 22.80 35.04 -33.39
CA ALA A 16 22.25 35.12 -32.05
C ALA A 16 21.92 33.69 -31.52
N GLU A 17 22.64 33.26 -30.51
CA GLU A 17 22.20 32.12 -29.68
C GLU A 17 21.27 32.65 -28.59
N GLU A 18 19.96 32.35 -28.75
CA GLU A 18 19.00 32.51 -27.68
C GLU A 18 19.23 31.44 -26.60
N THR A 19 19.91 31.81 -25.56
CA THR A 19 20.01 31.03 -24.33
C THR A 19 18.67 31.05 -23.59
N HIS A 20 17.89 29.99 -23.73
CA HIS A 20 16.73 29.75 -22.90
C HIS A 20 17.15 29.46 -21.45
N GLN A 21 17.27 30.48 -20.63
CA GLN A 21 17.21 30.37 -19.17
C GLN A 21 15.77 29.99 -18.76
N PRO A 22 15.58 29.00 -17.86
CA PRO A 22 14.24 28.70 -17.36
C PRO A 22 13.74 29.86 -16.53
N LYS A 23 12.72 30.56 -17.03
CA LYS A 23 12.02 31.64 -16.33
C LYS A 23 11.48 31.08 -15.01
N THR A 24 12.10 31.43 -13.89
CA THR A 24 11.51 31.29 -12.57
C THR A 24 10.22 32.12 -12.56
N ARG A 25 9.08 31.46 -12.52
CA ARG A 25 7.78 32.09 -12.29
C ARG A 25 7.86 32.83 -10.96
N LYS A 26 8.07 34.14 -10.98
CA LYS A 26 7.84 35.00 -9.80
C LYS A 26 6.40 34.75 -9.35
N LYS A 27 6.23 34.23 -8.17
CA LYS A 27 4.93 34.18 -7.50
C LYS A 27 4.42 35.62 -7.44
N LYS A 28 3.30 35.90 -8.10
CA LYS A 28 2.59 37.18 -7.87
C LYS A 28 2.34 37.26 -6.37
N ALA A 29 2.79 38.31 -5.74
CA ALA A 29 2.44 38.65 -4.37
C ALA A 29 0.90 38.65 -4.29
N ALA A 30 0.35 37.79 -3.41
CA ALA A 30 -1.08 37.79 -3.16
C ALA A 30 -1.47 39.15 -2.67
N GLN A 31 -2.54 39.75 -3.23
CA GLN A 31 -3.09 40.98 -2.71
C GLN A 31 -3.46 40.80 -1.24
N PRO A 32 -3.22 41.78 -0.35
CA PRO A 32 -3.56 41.68 1.06
C PRO A 32 -5.08 41.46 1.21
N VAL A 33 -5.46 40.34 1.84
CA VAL A 33 -6.85 39.96 2.08
C VAL A 33 -7.37 40.84 3.21
N ASN A 34 -8.48 41.60 2.97
CA ASN A 34 -9.08 42.42 4.00
C ASN A 34 -9.96 41.56 4.93
N VAL A 35 -9.54 41.39 6.17
CA VAL A 35 -10.20 40.58 7.21
C VAL A 35 -11.04 41.45 8.18
N ASN A 36 -10.89 42.78 8.14
CA ASN A 36 -11.52 43.67 9.11
C ASN A 36 -13.02 43.42 9.25
N GLY A 37 -13.48 43.08 10.46
CA GLY A 37 -14.87 42.83 10.79
C GLY A 37 -15.47 41.52 10.23
N LYS A 38 -14.70 40.75 9.48
CA LYS A 38 -15.10 39.44 8.94
C LYS A 38 -14.74 38.30 9.88
N ALA A 39 -15.36 37.15 9.70
CA ALA A 39 -14.95 35.94 10.38
C ALA A 39 -13.79 35.28 9.64
N LEU A 40 -12.78 34.77 10.39
CA LEU A 40 -11.66 34.01 9.85
C LEU A 40 -11.95 32.52 9.97
N ILE A 41 -11.85 31.78 8.88
CA ILE A 41 -11.93 30.32 8.88
C ILE A 41 -10.55 29.79 8.57
N VAL A 42 -10.03 28.87 9.41
CA VAL A 42 -8.71 28.26 9.22
C VAL A 42 -8.87 26.78 8.95
N VAL A 43 -8.34 26.33 7.80
CA VAL A 43 -8.30 24.94 7.34
C VAL A 43 -6.87 24.46 7.17
N GLU A 44 -6.66 23.15 7.00
CA GLU A 44 -5.30 22.61 6.82
C GLU A 44 -4.77 22.70 5.40
N SER A 45 -5.64 22.75 4.36
CA SER A 45 -5.16 22.72 2.98
C SER A 45 -5.65 23.90 2.12
N PRO A 46 -4.82 24.42 1.21
CA PRO A 46 -5.24 25.46 0.27
C PRO A 46 -6.35 25.02 -0.70
N SER A 47 -6.44 23.72 -0.98
CA SER A 47 -7.50 23.15 -1.82
C SER A 47 -8.85 23.24 -1.12
N LYS A 48 -8.92 22.82 0.15
CA LYS A 48 -10.10 22.92 1.02
C LYS A 48 -10.53 24.38 1.19
N ALA A 49 -9.56 25.29 1.42
CA ALA A 49 -9.84 26.72 1.52
C ALA A 49 -10.55 27.28 0.27
N LYS A 50 -10.09 26.93 -0.92
CA LYS A 50 -10.71 27.38 -2.18
C LYS A 50 -12.15 26.88 -2.35
N THR A 51 -12.41 25.63 -1.95
CA THR A 51 -13.74 25.02 -2.07
C THR A 51 -14.71 25.66 -1.07
N ILE A 52 -14.30 25.84 0.18
CA ILE A 52 -15.12 26.43 1.24
C ILE A 52 -15.42 27.90 0.95
N ASN A 53 -14.41 28.67 0.50
CA ASN A 53 -14.58 30.09 0.19
C ASN A 53 -15.62 30.37 -0.91
N LYS A 54 -15.92 29.40 -1.76
CA LYS A 54 -16.99 29.48 -2.77
C LYS A 54 -18.38 29.54 -2.13
N TYR A 55 -18.58 28.81 -1.05
CA TYR A 55 -19.88 28.63 -0.42
C TYR A 55 -20.18 29.68 0.67
N LEU A 56 -19.13 30.25 1.25
CA LEU A 56 -19.22 31.27 2.27
C LEU A 56 -19.17 32.67 1.62
N GLY A 57 -20.12 33.49 1.92
CA GLY A 57 -20.22 34.86 1.38
C GLY A 57 -19.07 35.78 1.80
N HIS A 58 -19.20 37.06 1.50
CA HIS A 58 -18.18 38.10 1.74
C HIS A 58 -17.86 38.36 3.22
N ASP A 59 -18.64 37.81 4.15
CA ASP A 59 -18.46 37.97 5.60
C ASP A 59 -17.38 37.05 6.20
N TYR A 60 -16.81 36.18 5.37
CA TYR A 60 -15.80 35.21 5.78
C TYR A 60 -14.50 35.34 4.98
N VAL A 61 -13.40 35.03 5.63
CA VAL A 61 -12.08 34.87 4.99
C VAL A 61 -11.58 33.47 5.32
N VAL A 62 -11.25 32.71 4.31
CA VAL A 62 -10.74 31.32 4.50
C VAL A 62 -9.25 31.27 4.25
N GLU A 63 -8.49 30.87 5.26
CA GLU A 63 -7.03 30.70 5.24
C GLU A 63 -6.60 29.27 5.47
N ALA A 64 -5.43 28.91 4.96
CA ALA A 64 -4.86 27.57 5.14
C ALA A 64 -3.57 27.61 5.98
N SER A 65 -3.49 26.70 6.97
CA SER A 65 -2.28 26.47 7.76
C SER A 65 -1.22 25.67 6.99
N VAL A 66 -1.63 25.03 5.88
CA VAL A 66 -0.79 24.12 5.07
C VAL A 66 -0.29 22.93 5.92
N GLY A 67 -1.18 22.28 6.65
CA GLY A 67 -0.91 21.19 7.59
C GLY A 67 -0.46 21.67 8.96
N HIS A 68 0.28 20.84 9.70
CA HIS A 68 0.80 21.21 11.03
C HIS A 68 1.70 22.44 11.00
N ILE A 69 1.55 23.30 12.00
CA ILE A 69 2.38 24.48 12.25
C ILE A 69 3.44 24.23 13.32
N LYS A 70 3.17 23.31 14.26
CA LYS A 70 4.08 22.88 15.32
C LYS A 70 4.37 21.39 15.27
N ASN A 71 5.51 20.97 15.82
CA ASN A 71 5.93 19.57 15.91
C ASN A 71 6.87 19.38 17.11
N LEU A 72 7.03 18.12 17.54
CA LEU A 72 8.09 17.76 18.50
C LEU A 72 9.48 18.02 17.90
N PRO A 73 10.49 18.41 18.69
CA PRO A 73 11.86 18.67 18.26
C PRO A 73 12.47 17.49 17.50
N LYS A 74 13.28 17.77 16.49
CA LYS A 74 13.96 16.71 15.71
C LYS A 74 15.19 16.13 16.39
N SER A 75 15.83 16.90 17.23
CA SER A 75 17.14 16.55 17.84
C SER A 75 17.02 15.87 19.20
N LYS A 76 15.90 15.99 19.87
CA LYS A 76 15.63 15.44 21.21
C LYS A 76 14.27 14.74 21.26
N ILE A 77 14.02 14.00 22.34
CA ILE A 77 12.74 13.29 22.54
C ILE A 77 11.58 14.29 22.59
N GLY A 78 11.73 15.39 23.31
CA GLY A 78 10.73 16.45 23.45
C GLY A 78 9.46 16.00 24.18
N ILE A 79 9.58 15.05 25.08
CA ILE A 79 8.54 14.60 26.01
C ILE A 79 9.13 14.63 27.42
N ASP A 80 8.50 15.35 28.32
CA ASP A 80 8.88 15.41 29.74
C ASP A 80 8.30 14.20 30.48
N VAL A 81 9.10 13.16 30.63
CA VAL A 81 8.67 11.90 31.23
C VAL A 81 8.53 11.96 32.76
N GLU A 82 9.05 13.03 33.40
CA GLU A 82 9.00 13.22 34.86
C GLU A 82 7.78 14.06 35.28
N HIS A 83 7.25 14.90 34.37
CA HIS A 83 6.15 15.80 34.69
C HIS A 83 4.99 15.60 33.72
N GLY A 84 4.24 14.49 33.89
CA GLY A 84 2.99 14.23 33.15
C GLY A 84 3.14 14.01 31.65
N PHE A 85 4.33 13.65 31.17
CA PHE A 85 4.61 13.40 29.75
C PHE A 85 4.33 14.59 28.81
N ALA A 86 4.43 15.82 29.35
CA ALA A 86 4.12 17.02 28.59
C ALA A 86 4.96 17.10 27.30
N PRO A 87 4.32 17.27 26.10
CA PRO A 87 5.03 17.39 24.86
C PRO A 87 5.59 18.80 24.67
N GLU A 88 6.86 18.88 24.29
CA GLU A 88 7.55 20.11 23.93
C GLU A 88 7.39 20.39 22.44
N TYR A 89 6.71 21.45 22.09
CA TYR A 89 6.47 21.78 20.68
C TYR A 89 7.35 22.92 20.18
N GLU A 90 7.90 22.78 18.97
CA GLU A 90 8.60 23.84 18.26
C GLU A 90 7.89 24.15 16.92
N THR A 91 8.03 25.38 16.46
CA THR A 91 7.53 25.78 15.13
C THR A 91 8.24 25.00 14.03
N ILE A 92 7.47 24.45 13.10
CA ILE A 92 8.02 23.72 11.96
C ILE A 92 8.74 24.73 11.05
N LYS A 93 9.99 24.43 10.69
CA LYS A 93 10.79 25.28 9.80
C LYS A 93 10.01 25.70 8.55
N GLY A 94 9.89 27.00 8.32
CA GLY A 94 9.17 27.62 7.21
C GLY A 94 7.67 27.83 7.45
N LYS A 95 7.21 27.67 8.70
CA LYS A 95 5.83 27.99 9.11
C LYS A 95 5.69 29.34 9.78
N ASP A 96 6.82 30.03 10.05
CA ASP A 96 6.84 31.34 10.70
C ASP A 96 5.96 32.38 9.97
N GLU A 97 6.05 32.42 8.63
CA GLU A 97 5.23 33.31 7.80
C GLU A 97 3.74 32.98 7.85
N VAL A 98 3.40 31.68 7.92
CA VAL A 98 2.01 31.21 8.03
C VAL A 98 1.43 31.61 9.38
N ILE A 99 2.18 31.39 10.47
CA ILE A 99 1.79 31.78 11.82
C ILE A 99 1.61 33.28 11.92
N ALA A 100 2.58 34.06 11.45
CA ALA A 100 2.50 35.53 11.48
C ALA A 100 1.27 36.05 10.75
N ARG A 101 0.94 35.48 9.58
CA ARG A 101 -0.25 35.83 8.81
C ARG A 101 -1.53 35.44 9.54
N LEU A 102 -1.60 34.25 10.11
CA LEU A 102 -2.77 33.82 10.88
C LEU A 102 -3.01 34.71 12.09
N ARG A 103 -1.97 35.10 12.82
CA ARG A 103 -2.05 36.02 13.97
C ARG A 103 -2.50 37.41 13.56
N ASP A 104 -1.99 37.96 12.44
CA ASP A 104 -2.43 39.26 11.91
C ASP A 104 -3.91 39.25 11.52
N HIS A 105 -4.34 38.17 10.84
CA HIS A 105 -5.74 38.02 10.47
C HIS A 105 -6.65 37.77 11.67
N ALA A 106 -6.22 37.02 12.66
CA ALA A 106 -6.93 36.75 13.90
C ALA A 106 -7.22 38.04 14.70
N ALA A 107 -6.23 38.96 14.79
CA ALA A 107 -6.37 40.24 15.49
C ALA A 107 -7.41 41.15 14.85
N LYS A 108 -7.70 41.00 13.56
CA LYS A 108 -8.64 41.81 12.78
C LYS A 108 -10.02 41.19 12.61
N ALA A 109 -10.11 39.86 12.85
CA ALA A 109 -11.33 39.10 12.67
C ALA A 109 -12.33 39.30 13.82
N ARG A 110 -13.63 39.24 13.54
CA ARG A 110 -14.68 39.26 14.58
C ARG A 110 -14.74 37.95 15.37
N ALA A 111 -14.41 36.84 14.72
CA ALA A 111 -14.37 35.48 15.29
C ALA A 111 -13.49 34.59 14.43
N ILE A 112 -12.98 33.51 15.02
CA ILE A 112 -12.12 32.51 14.36
C ILE A 112 -12.84 31.19 14.40
N TYR A 113 -12.96 30.53 13.24
CA TYR A 113 -13.51 29.20 13.09
C TYR A 113 -12.41 28.24 12.64
N ILE A 114 -12.08 27.26 13.46
CA ILE A 114 -11.12 26.21 13.14
C ILE A 114 -11.87 25.09 12.43
N ALA A 115 -11.58 24.89 11.15
CA ALA A 115 -12.28 23.97 10.27
C ALA A 115 -11.31 22.91 9.66
N THR A 116 -10.40 22.42 10.49
CA THR A 116 -9.52 21.28 10.18
C THR A 116 -10.30 19.98 10.07
N ASP A 117 -9.70 18.92 9.51
CA ASP A 117 -10.37 17.63 9.29
C ASP A 117 -11.02 17.08 10.57
N PRO A 118 -12.11 16.30 10.48
CA PRO A 118 -12.85 15.81 11.64
C PRO A 118 -12.21 14.51 12.21
N ASP A 119 -10.87 14.46 12.31
CA ASP A 119 -10.14 13.37 12.95
C ASP A 119 -9.18 13.89 14.03
N ARG A 120 -8.55 12.98 14.80
CA ARG A 120 -7.61 13.34 15.86
C ARG A 120 -6.45 14.20 15.36
N GLU A 121 -5.96 13.96 14.15
CA GLU A 121 -4.87 14.73 13.55
C GLU A 121 -5.32 16.16 13.23
N GLY A 122 -6.53 16.30 12.64
CA GLY A 122 -7.13 17.60 12.38
C GLY A 122 -7.45 18.37 13.67
N GLU A 123 -7.88 17.66 14.74
CA GLU A 123 -8.13 18.27 16.05
C GLU A 123 -6.83 18.81 16.67
N ALA A 124 -5.72 18.05 16.61
CA ALA A 124 -4.42 18.51 17.07
C ALA A 124 -3.88 19.70 16.26
N ILE A 125 -4.07 19.69 14.92
CA ILE A 125 -3.73 20.85 14.08
C ILE A 125 -4.55 22.07 14.54
N GLY A 126 -5.86 21.88 14.73
CA GLY A 126 -6.76 22.91 15.18
C GLY A 126 -6.39 23.49 16.53
N TRP A 127 -6.04 22.65 17.50
CA TRP A 127 -5.58 23.04 18.82
C TRP A 127 -4.30 23.89 18.75
N HIS A 128 -3.31 23.48 17.96
CA HIS A 128 -2.10 24.28 17.77
C HIS A 128 -2.39 25.63 17.14
N ILE A 129 -3.34 25.72 16.20
CA ILE A 129 -3.75 27.00 15.61
C ILE A 129 -4.43 27.85 16.66
N ALA A 130 -5.38 27.27 17.43
CA ALA A 130 -6.08 27.98 18.49
C ALA A 130 -5.09 28.59 19.50
N LYS A 131 -4.11 27.81 19.98
CA LYS A 131 -3.07 28.27 20.90
C LYS A 131 -2.16 29.37 20.34
N GLU A 132 -1.99 29.45 19.03
CA GLU A 132 -1.22 30.50 18.40
C GLU A 132 -1.97 31.82 18.24
N VAL A 133 -3.30 31.81 18.28
CA VAL A 133 -4.11 32.99 17.99
C VAL A 133 -4.97 33.45 19.16
N GLU A 134 -5.07 32.69 20.26
CA GLU A 134 -5.94 32.97 21.42
C GLU A 134 -5.59 34.31 22.11
N ASP A 135 -4.32 34.71 22.11
CA ASP A 135 -3.87 36.02 22.63
C ASP A 135 -4.26 37.20 21.74
N LYS A 136 -4.63 36.97 20.49
CA LYS A 136 -5.08 37.99 19.53
C LYS A 136 -6.60 38.11 19.46
N ASN A 137 -7.29 36.97 19.60
CA ASN A 137 -8.74 36.91 19.55
C ASN A 137 -9.25 35.67 20.32
N PRO A 138 -9.94 35.85 21.46
CA PRO A 138 -10.45 34.73 22.25
C PRO A 138 -11.72 34.08 21.68
N ASN A 139 -12.36 34.68 20.67
CA ASN A 139 -13.59 34.16 20.05
C ASN A 139 -13.26 33.04 19.05
N ILE A 140 -12.89 31.88 19.57
CA ILE A 140 -12.44 30.72 18.77
C ILE A 140 -13.49 29.62 18.87
N TYR A 141 -13.90 29.14 17.71
CA TYR A 141 -14.89 28.08 17.53
C TYR A 141 -14.31 26.92 16.70
N ARG A 142 -14.80 25.71 16.90
CA ARG A 142 -14.49 24.51 16.13
C ARG A 142 -15.66 24.15 15.22
N VAL A 143 -15.39 23.90 13.93
CA VAL A 143 -16.39 23.50 12.95
C VAL A 143 -15.91 22.23 12.24
N LEU A 144 -16.78 21.22 12.12
CA LEU A 144 -16.48 19.91 11.54
C LEU A 144 -17.20 19.75 10.20
N PHE A 145 -16.45 19.62 9.13
CA PHE A 145 -16.99 19.36 7.80
C PHE A 145 -16.85 17.87 7.44
N HIS A 146 -17.94 17.11 7.55
CA HIS A 146 -17.99 15.72 7.12
C HIS A 146 -18.08 15.60 5.60
N GLU A 147 -18.60 16.63 4.92
CA GLU A 147 -18.59 16.80 3.47
C GLU A 147 -18.38 18.27 3.11
N ILE A 148 -17.70 18.54 2.01
CA ILE A 148 -17.43 19.91 1.56
C ILE A 148 -18.43 20.29 0.45
N THR A 149 -19.68 20.42 0.86
CA THR A 149 -20.81 20.85 0.04
C THR A 149 -21.41 22.11 0.65
N GLN A 150 -22.26 22.81 -0.09
CA GLN A 150 -22.96 23.98 0.44
C GLN A 150 -23.77 23.60 1.69
N ARG A 151 -24.54 22.50 1.62
CA ARG A 151 -25.35 22.01 2.73
C ARG A 151 -24.50 21.68 3.96
N GLY A 152 -23.47 20.83 3.76
CA GLY A 152 -22.62 20.40 4.88
C GLY A 152 -21.86 21.55 5.54
N ILE A 153 -21.46 22.57 4.76
CA ILE A 153 -20.81 23.76 5.31
C ILE A 153 -21.83 24.63 6.09
N THR A 154 -23.02 24.86 5.54
CA THR A 154 -24.05 25.67 6.21
C THR A 154 -24.46 25.03 7.53
N GLU A 155 -24.80 23.74 7.53
CA GLU A 155 -25.17 22.96 8.72
C GLU A 155 -24.07 22.98 9.79
N ALA A 156 -22.82 22.78 9.40
CA ALA A 156 -21.71 22.82 10.34
C ALA A 156 -21.45 24.23 10.91
N MET A 157 -21.68 25.28 10.14
CA MET A 157 -21.52 26.67 10.60
C MET A 157 -22.64 27.14 11.53
N GLU A 158 -23.80 26.49 11.50
CA GLU A 158 -24.90 26.76 12.43
C GLU A 158 -24.66 26.14 13.81
N HIS A 159 -23.78 25.12 13.91
CA HIS A 159 -23.49 24.38 15.13
C HIS A 159 -21.99 24.40 15.49
N PRO A 160 -21.38 25.57 15.70
CA PRO A 160 -19.98 25.66 16.07
C PRO A 160 -19.76 25.16 17.51
N GLY A 161 -18.75 24.32 17.69
CA GLY A 161 -18.35 23.81 19.00
C GLY A 161 -17.05 24.43 19.52
N LYS A 162 -16.39 23.71 20.41
CA LYS A 162 -15.02 23.99 20.89
C LYS A 162 -14.08 22.89 20.43
N VAL A 163 -12.79 23.17 20.44
CA VAL A 163 -11.76 22.15 20.24
C VAL A 163 -11.93 21.07 21.31
N ASN A 164 -11.94 19.82 20.86
CA ASN A 164 -12.10 18.66 21.74
C ASN A 164 -10.75 18.26 22.32
N GLU A 165 -10.51 18.56 23.58
CA GLU A 165 -9.24 18.28 24.26
C GLU A 165 -8.97 16.79 24.40
N ASP A 166 -9.98 15.92 24.51
CA ASP A 166 -9.80 14.47 24.61
C ASP A 166 -9.24 13.89 23.29
N LEU A 167 -9.74 14.39 22.15
CA LEU A 167 -9.18 14.02 20.84
C LEU A 167 -7.74 14.51 20.68
N VAL A 168 -7.43 15.73 21.16
CA VAL A 168 -6.07 16.29 21.16
C VAL A 168 -5.17 15.43 22.03
N ASN A 169 -5.58 15.10 23.25
CA ASN A 169 -4.84 14.26 24.19
C ASN A 169 -4.58 12.87 23.62
N SER A 170 -5.56 12.26 22.97
CA SER A 170 -5.39 10.98 22.28
C SER A 170 -4.34 11.04 21.15
N GLN A 171 -4.33 12.11 20.36
CA GLN A 171 -3.31 12.31 19.31
C GLN A 171 -1.93 12.56 19.94
N GLN A 172 -1.85 13.36 21.00
CA GLN A 172 -0.62 13.63 21.73
C GLN A 172 -0.04 12.35 22.35
N ALA A 173 -0.88 11.52 22.99
CA ALA A 173 -0.48 10.23 23.55
C ALA A 173 0.12 9.31 22.48
N ARG A 174 -0.59 9.16 21.36
CA ARG A 174 -0.08 8.39 20.23
C ARG A 174 1.28 8.90 19.77
N ARG A 175 1.39 10.21 19.58
CA ARG A 175 2.63 10.83 19.10
C ARG A 175 3.76 10.71 20.10
N ALA A 176 3.49 10.83 21.41
CA ALA A 176 4.45 10.63 22.47
C ALA A 176 4.94 9.19 22.53
N MET A 177 4.03 8.20 22.51
CA MET A 177 4.39 6.77 22.48
C MET A 177 5.26 6.44 21.27
N ASP A 178 4.86 6.84 20.06
CA ASP A 178 5.61 6.58 18.82
C ASP A 178 6.98 7.27 18.85
N ARG A 179 7.08 8.45 19.49
CA ARG A 179 8.34 9.16 19.71
C ARG A 179 9.25 8.43 20.67
N LEU A 180 8.75 8.01 21.83
CA LEU A 180 9.50 7.29 22.86
C LEU A 180 10.02 5.96 22.30
N VAL A 181 9.17 5.16 21.66
CA VAL A 181 9.58 3.90 21.04
C VAL A 181 10.64 4.15 19.95
N GLY A 182 10.37 5.07 19.01
CA GLY A 182 11.29 5.36 17.90
C GLY A 182 12.66 5.81 18.37
N TYR A 183 12.74 6.69 19.37
CA TYR A 183 14.00 7.25 19.88
C TYR A 183 14.77 6.33 20.83
N LYS A 184 14.09 5.44 21.54
CA LYS A 184 14.73 4.49 22.45
C LYS A 184 15.12 3.18 21.75
N ILE A 185 14.29 2.66 20.86
CA ILE A 185 14.53 1.37 20.21
C ILE A 185 15.38 1.50 18.93
N SER A 186 15.22 2.56 18.13
CA SER A 186 16.02 2.70 16.89
C SER A 186 17.53 2.75 17.15
N PRO A 187 18.06 3.43 18.18
CA PRO A 187 19.46 3.36 18.55
C PRO A 187 19.96 1.95 18.91
N PHE A 188 19.14 1.13 19.55
CA PHE A 188 19.45 -0.27 19.79
C PHE A 188 19.61 -1.06 18.50
N VAL A 189 18.69 -0.88 17.53
CA VAL A 189 18.83 -1.51 16.21
C VAL A 189 20.06 -0.99 15.46
N TRP A 190 20.46 0.29 15.65
CA TRP A 190 21.70 0.82 15.07
C TRP A 190 22.94 0.19 15.68
N LYS A 191 22.96 0.00 16.98
CA LYS A 191 24.07 -0.62 17.70
C LYS A 191 24.25 -2.08 17.30
N THR A 192 23.15 -2.79 17.07
CA THR A 192 23.15 -4.24 16.82
C THR A 192 23.30 -4.58 15.34
N VAL A 193 22.62 -3.87 14.43
CA VAL A 193 22.62 -4.15 12.98
C VAL A 193 23.47 -3.12 12.25
N PHE A 194 22.93 -1.95 11.90
CA PHE A 194 23.65 -0.79 11.36
C PHE A 194 22.86 0.51 11.49
N TYR A 195 23.57 1.64 11.39
CA TYR A 195 23.01 2.97 11.55
C TYR A 195 22.01 3.35 10.47
N GLY A 196 20.89 3.95 10.88
CA GLY A 196 19.83 4.50 10.01
C GLY A 196 18.61 3.60 9.84
N LEU A 197 18.59 2.45 10.49
CA LEU A 197 17.37 1.63 10.62
C LEU A 197 16.39 2.28 11.60
N SER A 198 15.12 1.89 11.58
CA SER A 198 14.14 2.38 12.54
C SER A 198 13.22 1.28 13.02
N ALA A 199 12.89 1.33 14.29
CA ALA A 199 11.80 0.56 14.87
C ALA A 199 10.67 1.52 15.25
N GLY A 200 9.44 1.06 15.11
CA GLY A 200 8.25 1.80 15.51
C GLY A 200 7.16 0.85 15.93
N ARG A 201 6.35 1.25 16.89
CA ARG A 201 5.38 0.41 17.57
C ARG A 201 4.50 -0.39 16.58
N VAL A 202 3.76 0.28 15.72
CA VAL A 202 2.80 -0.36 14.80
C VAL A 202 3.48 -0.96 13.57
N GLN A 203 4.46 -0.26 12.99
CA GLN A 203 5.15 -0.72 11.77
C GLN A 203 5.99 -1.99 11.99
N SER A 204 6.56 -2.17 13.19
CA SER A 204 7.33 -3.38 13.50
C SER A 204 6.41 -4.58 13.72
N VAL A 205 5.20 -4.38 14.23
CA VAL A 205 4.19 -5.45 14.33
C VAL A 205 3.65 -5.84 12.95
N ALA A 206 3.44 -4.89 12.05
CA ALA A 206 3.09 -5.21 10.67
C ALA A 206 4.21 -6.02 9.96
N LEU A 207 5.48 -5.69 10.22
CA LEU A 207 6.61 -6.49 9.74
C LEU A 207 6.59 -7.90 10.36
N ARG A 208 6.30 -8.02 11.65
CA ARG A 208 6.19 -9.29 12.36
C ARG A 208 5.15 -10.22 11.70
N LEU A 209 3.95 -9.71 11.41
CA LEU A 209 2.90 -10.50 10.73
C LEU A 209 3.39 -11.07 9.39
N ILE A 210 4.12 -10.27 8.61
CA ILE A 210 4.68 -10.69 7.31
C ILE A 210 5.78 -11.75 7.52
N CYS A 211 6.66 -11.58 8.51
CA CYS A 211 7.73 -12.52 8.81
C CYS A 211 7.17 -13.87 9.33
N GLU A 212 6.21 -13.85 10.24
CA GLU A 212 5.54 -15.05 10.75
C GLU A 212 4.81 -15.80 9.62
N ARG A 213 4.18 -15.08 8.69
CA ARG A 213 3.58 -15.67 7.49
C ARG A 213 4.63 -16.36 6.61
N GLU A 214 5.78 -15.75 6.41
CA GLU A 214 6.87 -16.34 5.63
C GLU A 214 7.46 -17.57 6.33
N GLU A 215 7.61 -17.54 7.65
CA GLU A 215 8.04 -18.68 8.45
C GLU A 215 7.04 -19.86 8.35
N ALA A 216 5.72 -19.54 8.42
CA ALA A 216 4.67 -20.53 8.24
C ALA A 216 4.69 -21.15 6.82
N ILE A 217 5.00 -20.37 5.79
CA ILE A 217 5.14 -20.86 4.42
C ILE A 217 6.37 -21.77 4.29
N ASN A 218 7.51 -21.36 4.85
CA ASN A 218 8.77 -22.09 4.75
C ASN A 218 8.79 -23.40 5.55
N SER A 219 8.02 -23.45 6.65
CA SER A 219 7.87 -24.66 7.50
C SER A 219 6.72 -25.55 7.07
N PHE A 220 5.93 -25.13 6.07
CA PHE A 220 4.77 -25.88 5.64
C PHE A 220 5.16 -27.16 4.93
N ILE A 221 4.56 -28.27 5.34
CA ILE A 221 4.73 -29.59 4.72
C ILE A 221 3.45 -29.89 3.95
N PRO A 222 3.50 -29.98 2.60
CA PRO A 222 2.34 -30.37 1.82
C PRO A 222 1.88 -31.79 2.16
N VAL A 223 0.58 -31.95 2.39
CA VAL A 223 -0.05 -33.25 2.61
C VAL A 223 -0.82 -33.61 1.37
N GLU A 224 -0.56 -34.80 0.86
CA GLU A 224 -1.27 -35.38 -0.28
C GLU A 224 -2.70 -35.76 0.09
N TYR A 225 -3.64 -35.40 -0.78
CA TYR A 225 -5.02 -35.87 -0.74
C TYR A 225 -5.57 -36.02 -2.16
N TRP A 226 -6.65 -36.76 -2.31
CA TRP A 226 -7.26 -36.99 -3.60
C TRP A 226 -8.73 -36.63 -3.60
N SER A 227 -9.22 -36.15 -4.73
CA SER A 227 -10.64 -36.05 -5.03
C SER A 227 -10.99 -36.96 -6.19
N ILE A 228 -12.22 -37.47 -6.22
CA ILE A 228 -12.72 -38.29 -7.31
C ILE A 228 -13.90 -37.57 -7.92
N VAL A 229 -13.80 -37.21 -9.20
CA VAL A 229 -14.86 -36.55 -9.95
C VAL A 229 -15.43 -37.51 -10.98
N GLY A 230 -16.74 -37.75 -10.91
CA GLY A 230 -17.48 -38.53 -11.91
C GLY A 230 -18.15 -37.62 -12.94
N ALA A 231 -18.01 -37.97 -14.20
CA ALA A 231 -18.84 -37.40 -15.27
C ALA A 231 -20.08 -38.31 -15.42
N PHE A 232 -21.24 -37.73 -15.14
CA PHE A 232 -22.53 -38.43 -15.19
C PHE A 232 -23.40 -37.89 -16.32
N GLN A 233 -24.20 -38.79 -16.93
CA GLN A 233 -25.13 -38.41 -17.98
C GLN A 233 -26.53 -39.00 -17.64
N THR A 234 -27.53 -38.14 -17.65
CA THR A 234 -28.94 -38.58 -17.57
C THR A 234 -29.57 -38.59 -18.98
N GLN A 235 -30.63 -39.38 -19.20
CA GLN A 235 -31.26 -39.52 -20.50
C GLN A 235 -31.66 -38.16 -21.10
N GLY A 236 -31.19 -37.88 -22.32
CA GLY A 236 -31.48 -36.65 -23.06
C GLY A 236 -30.71 -35.42 -22.63
N ASN A 237 -29.72 -35.55 -21.77
CA ASN A 237 -28.88 -34.44 -21.29
C ASN A 237 -27.39 -34.64 -21.63
N ASP A 238 -26.65 -33.53 -21.65
CA ASP A 238 -25.20 -33.55 -21.71
C ASP A 238 -24.60 -34.06 -20.39
N ALA A 239 -23.37 -34.55 -20.45
CA ALA A 239 -22.67 -35.00 -19.26
C ALA A 239 -22.35 -33.80 -18.33
N PHE A 240 -22.49 -34.01 -17.02
CA PHE A 240 -22.12 -33.05 -15.98
C PHE A 240 -21.21 -33.71 -14.94
N PHE A 241 -20.44 -32.91 -14.23
CA PHE A 241 -19.49 -33.41 -13.25
C PHE A 241 -20.07 -33.37 -11.84
N ALA A 242 -19.80 -34.45 -11.07
CA ALA A 242 -20.12 -34.50 -9.64
C ALA A 242 -18.89 -35.05 -8.88
N LYS A 243 -18.63 -34.50 -7.73
CA LYS A 243 -17.51 -34.89 -6.85
C LYS A 243 -17.97 -35.98 -5.87
N LEU A 244 -17.13 -36.97 -5.61
CA LEU A 244 -17.39 -37.97 -4.56
C LEU A 244 -17.52 -37.25 -3.22
N PHE A 245 -18.68 -37.37 -2.61
CA PHE A 245 -19.07 -36.65 -1.41
C PHE A 245 -19.09 -37.54 -0.16
N LYS A 246 -19.61 -38.77 -0.29
CA LYS A 246 -19.68 -39.72 0.82
C LYS A 246 -19.33 -41.13 0.34
N VAL A 247 -18.73 -41.91 1.22
CA VAL A 247 -18.55 -43.35 1.10
C VAL A 247 -19.12 -43.99 2.37
N ASP A 248 -20.07 -44.86 2.24
CA ASP A 248 -20.82 -45.48 3.38
C ASP A 248 -21.30 -44.40 4.39
N GLY A 249 -21.86 -43.28 3.87
CA GLY A 249 -22.38 -42.18 4.66
C GLY A 249 -21.31 -41.27 5.31
N SER A 250 -20.04 -41.61 5.22
CA SER A 250 -18.92 -40.81 5.81
C SER A 250 -18.14 -40.01 4.78
N ASP A 251 -17.44 -38.95 5.21
CA ASP A 251 -16.56 -38.19 4.34
C ASP A 251 -15.35 -39.03 3.92
N PRO A 252 -15.05 -39.18 2.61
CA PRO A 252 -13.94 -40.00 2.15
C PRO A 252 -12.60 -39.33 2.49
N ILE A 253 -11.70 -40.09 3.11
CA ILE A 253 -10.30 -39.70 3.34
C ILE A 253 -9.44 -40.45 2.35
N ILE A 254 -8.99 -39.79 1.28
CA ILE A 254 -8.21 -40.41 0.21
C ILE A 254 -6.82 -39.77 0.25
N GLY A 255 -5.88 -40.41 0.95
CA GLY A 255 -4.55 -39.88 1.22
C GLY A 255 -3.45 -40.38 0.28
N ASN A 256 -3.74 -41.28 -0.67
CA ASN A 256 -2.76 -41.86 -1.58
C ASN A 256 -3.39 -42.45 -2.84
N THR A 257 -2.56 -42.71 -3.84
CA THR A 257 -2.93 -43.29 -5.14
C THR A 257 -3.63 -44.64 -5.01
N THR A 258 -3.12 -45.53 -4.18
CA THR A 258 -3.67 -46.89 -4.01
C THR A 258 -5.12 -46.87 -3.52
N THR A 259 -5.41 -45.99 -2.54
CA THR A 259 -6.78 -45.82 -2.04
C THR A 259 -7.69 -45.20 -3.11
N ALA A 260 -7.19 -44.20 -3.86
CA ALA A 260 -7.95 -43.57 -4.95
C ALA A 260 -8.28 -44.59 -6.05
N GLU A 261 -7.31 -45.39 -6.49
CA GLU A 261 -7.50 -46.42 -7.50
C GLU A 261 -8.44 -47.51 -7.03
N GLY A 262 -8.37 -47.92 -5.75
CA GLY A 262 -9.30 -48.85 -5.15
C GLY A 262 -10.75 -48.36 -5.24
N TYR A 263 -11.00 -47.10 -4.85
CA TYR A 263 -12.32 -46.50 -5.00
C TYR A 263 -12.75 -46.39 -6.47
N VAL A 264 -11.86 -46.00 -7.38
CA VAL A 264 -12.16 -45.91 -8.81
C VAL A 264 -12.57 -47.28 -9.37
N ALA A 265 -11.83 -48.35 -9.03
CA ALA A 265 -12.14 -49.69 -9.50
C ALA A 265 -13.48 -50.21 -8.99
N ASP A 266 -13.88 -49.81 -7.79
CA ASP A 266 -15.11 -50.25 -7.17
C ASP A 266 -16.32 -49.42 -7.61
N ILE A 267 -16.19 -48.10 -7.69
CA ILE A 267 -17.18 -47.18 -8.21
C ILE A 267 -17.59 -47.53 -9.65
N ARG A 268 -16.65 -47.96 -10.49
CA ARG A 268 -16.94 -48.37 -11.88
C ARG A 268 -17.87 -49.56 -12.01
N LYS A 269 -18.01 -50.38 -10.95
CA LYS A 269 -18.91 -51.53 -10.94
C LYS A 269 -20.32 -51.17 -10.54
N GLN A 270 -20.54 -49.97 -10.04
CA GLN A 270 -21.83 -49.54 -9.50
C GLN A 270 -22.74 -48.98 -10.59
N THR A 271 -24.02 -49.10 -10.38
CA THR A 271 -25.06 -48.40 -11.13
C THR A 271 -25.53 -47.21 -10.33
N PHE A 272 -25.68 -46.06 -11.00
CA PHE A 272 -25.97 -44.80 -10.35
C PHE A 272 -27.39 -44.29 -10.70
N SER A 273 -28.03 -43.68 -9.74
CA SER A 273 -29.29 -42.95 -9.92
C SER A 273 -29.28 -41.63 -9.14
N ILE A 274 -30.10 -40.70 -9.56
CA ILE A 274 -30.34 -39.45 -8.87
C ILE A 274 -31.10 -39.73 -7.57
N ALA A 275 -30.43 -39.66 -6.46
CA ALA A 275 -30.99 -39.94 -5.14
C ALA A 275 -31.79 -38.77 -4.58
N ASP A 276 -31.31 -37.55 -4.79
CA ASP A 276 -31.97 -36.32 -4.34
C ASP A 276 -31.67 -35.13 -5.26
N VAL A 277 -32.61 -34.22 -5.35
CA VAL A 277 -32.49 -32.94 -6.07
C VAL A 277 -33.06 -31.83 -5.22
N GLN A 278 -32.20 -31.02 -4.66
CA GLN A 278 -32.63 -29.89 -3.82
C GLN A 278 -32.44 -28.59 -4.60
N ARG A 279 -33.51 -27.77 -4.62
CA ARG A 279 -33.46 -26.41 -5.17
C ARG A 279 -33.79 -25.43 -4.08
N LYS A 280 -32.88 -24.49 -3.80
CA LYS A 280 -33.05 -23.50 -2.74
C LYS A 280 -32.74 -22.12 -3.26
N PRO A 281 -33.60 -21.13 -2.99
CA PRO A 281 -33.22 -19.75 -3.24
C PRO A 281 -32.17 -19.32 -2.23
N VAL A 282 -30.98 -18.89 -2.72
CA VAL A 282 -29.89 -18.36 -1.92
C VAL A 282 -29.79 -16.87 -2.17
N LYS A 283 -29.94 -16.09 -1.11
CA LYS A 283 -29.80 -14.63 -1.18
C LYS A 283 -28.37 -14.22 -0.84
N ARG A 284 -27.72 -13.46 -1.74
CA ARG A 284 -26.46 -12.76 -1.45
C ARG A 284 -26.78 -11.30 -1.15
N ASN A 285 -26.40 -10.83 0.02
CA ASN A 285 -26.60 -9.44 0.44
C ASN A 285 -25.46 -8.56 -0.05
N PRO A 286 -25.70 -7.29 -0.38
CA PRO A 286 -24.63 -6.36 -0.69
C PRO A 286 -23.79 -6.08 0.55
N GLY A 287 -22.52 -5.78 0.32
CA GLY A 287 -21.62 -5.35 1.38
C GLY A 287 -21.91 -3.90 1.83
N ALA A 288 -21.42 -3.54 3.00
CA ALA A 288 -21.54 -2.20 3.56
C ALA A 288 -20.90 -1.13 2.65
N PRO A 289 -21.34 0.14 2.73
CA PRO A 289 -20.60 1.23 2.13
C PRO A 289 -19.15 1.26 2.66
N PHE A 290 -18.26 1.90 1.92
CA PHE A 290 -16.85 1.87 2.26
C PHE A 290 -16.51 2.58 3.57
N ILE A 291 -15.64 1.95 4.33
CA ILE A 291 -14.77 2.58 5.33
C ILE A 291 -13.35 2.64 4.78
N THR A 292 -12.44 3.31 5.46
CA THR A 292 -11.06 3.52 4.96
C THR A 292 -10.37 2.20 4.60
N SER A 293 -10.44 1.20 5.46
CA SER A 293 -9.79 -0.10 5.24
C SER A 293 -10.36 -0.84 4.03
N THR A 294 -11.69 -0.92 3.93
CA THR A 294 -12.35 -1.61 2.81
C THR A 294 -12.18 -0.88 1.49
N LEU A 295 -12.13 0.48 1.49
CA LEU A 295 -11.78 1.24 0.30
C LEU A 295 -10.35 0.93 -0.16
N GLN A 296 -9.38 0.89 0.74
CA GLN A 296 -8.00 0.54 0.40
C GLN A 296 -7.88 -0.89 -0.12
N GLN A 297 -8.60 -1.84 0.49
CA GLN A 297 -8.65 -3.24 0.06
C GLN A 297 -9.20 -3.37 -1.36
N GLU A 298 -10.37 -2.79 -1.62
CA GLU A 298 -11.02 -2.88 -2.93
C GLU A 298 -10.27 -2.10 -4.03
N ALA A 299 -9.71 -0.94 -3.71
CA ALA A 299 -8.88 -0.19 -4.65
C ALA A 299 -7.60 -0.96 -5.01
N ALA A 300 -6.96 -1.63 -4.05
CA ALA A 300 -5.79 -2.47 -4.33
C ALA A 300 -6.15 -3.70 -5.18
N ARG A 301 -7.30 -4.32 -4.92
CA ARG A 301 -7.78 -5.53 -5.62
C ARG A 301 -8.24 -5.23 -7.04
N ARG A 302 -9.12 -4.23 -7.20
CA ARG A 302 -9.79 -3.93 -8.48
C ARG A 302 -9.03 -2.97 -9.36
N LEU A 303 -8.47 -1.89 -8.76
CA LEU A 303 -7.81 -0.81 -9.47
C LEU A 303 -6.28 -0.92 -9.44
N ARG A 304 -5.75 -1.87 -8.68
CA ARG A 304 -4.31 -2.06 -8.48
C ARG A 304 -3.61 -0.84 -7.88
N PHE A 305 -4.33 -0.07 -7.06
CA PHE A 305 -3.78 1.10 -6.40
C PHE A 305 -3.12 0.70 -5.08
N HIS A 306 -1.95 1.28 -4.81
CA HIS A 306 -1.35 1.21 -3.48
C HIS A 306 -2.21 1.97 -2.46
N ALA A 307 -2.28 1.50 -1.22
CA ALA A 307 -3.07 2.13 -0.16
C ALA A 307 -2.79 3.64 -0.02
N LYS A 308 -1.52 4.05 -0.07
CA LYS A 308 -1.14 5.47 -0.06
C LYS A 308 -1.67 6.25 -1.26
N ARG A 309 -1.68 5.66 -2.46
CA ARG A 309 -2.22 6.30 -3.65
C ARG A 309 -3.72 6.49 -3.54
N THR A 310 -4.43 5.47 -3.08
CA THR A 310 -5.88 5.52 -2.80
C THR A 310 -6.22 6.69 -1.89
N MET A 311 -5.51 6.84 -0.76
CA MET A 311 -5.78 7.93 0.18
C MET A 311 -5.47 9.32 -0.39
N ILE A 312 -4.43 9.46 -1.21
CA ILE A 312 -4.13 10.74 -1.90
C ILE A 312 -5.25 11.13 -2.86
N LEU A 313 -5.81 10.18 -3.58
CA LEU A 313 -6.92 10.42 -4.51
C LEU A 313 -8.22 10.73 -3.76
N ALA A 314 -8.54 9.95 -2.72
CA ALA A 314 -9.71 10.18 -1.87
C ALA A 314 -9.67 11.56 -1.20
N GLN A 315 -8.50 11.99 -0.68
CA GLN A 315 -8.33 13.35 -0.13
C GLN A 315 -8.67 14.44 -1.16
N LYS A 316 -8.24 14.28 -2.41
CA LYS A 316 -8.58 15.25 -3.47
C LYS A 316 -10.07 15.27 -3.78
N LEU A 317 -10.72 14.10 -3.83
CA LEU A 317 -12.16 14.01 -4.05
C LEU A 317 -12.97 14.67 -2.92
N TYR A 318 -12.52 14.51 -1.67
CA TYR A 318 -13.11 15.16 -0.50
C TYR A 318 -12.90 16.68 -0.52
N GLU A 319 -11.65 17.16 -0.75
CA GLU A 319 -11.31 18.58 -0.68
C GLU A 319 -11.95 19.43 -1.78
N GLY A 320 -12.40 18.79 -2.85
CA GLY A 320 -13.17 19.42 -3.92
C GLY A 320 -12.50 19.42 -5.28
N ILE A 321 -13.30 19.13 -6.27
CA ILE A 321 -13.00 19.10 -7.70
C ILE A 321 -13.77 20.21 -8.39
N ASP A 322 -13.17 20.83 -9.39
CA ASP A 322 -13.81 21.84 -10.21
C ASP A 322 -14.74 21.15 -11.22
N LEU A 323 -16.04 21.41 -11.11
CA LEU A 323 -17.08 20.85 -11.96
C LEU A 323 -17.60 21.88 -13.01
N GLY A 324 -16.77 22.81 -13.43
CA GLY A 324 -17.12 23.85 -14.40
C GLY A 324 -18.11 24.86 -13.83
N GLU A 325 -19.31 24.94 -14.38
CA GLU A 325 -20.35 25.90 -13.96
C GLU A 325 -20.78 25.70 -12.50
N GLU A 326 -20.76 24.46 -12.01
CA GLU A 326 -21.02 24.18 -10.59
C GLU A 326 -19.86 24.60 -9.68
N GLY A 327 -18.68 24.94 -10.25
CA GLY A 327 -17.46 25.31 -9.55
C GLY A 327 -16.92 24.14 -8.71
N ARG A 328 -16.13 24.45 -7.67
CA ARG A 328 -15.50 23.41 -6.84
C ARG A 328 -16.48 22.80 -5.84
N VAL A 329 -16.51 21.44 -5.78
CA VAL A 329 -17.40 20.64 -4.92
C VAL A 329 -16.62 19.45 -4.38
N GLY A 330 -16.76 19.15 -3.08
CA GLY A 330 -16.34 17.87 -2.52
C GLY A 330 -17.22 16.74 -3.04
N LEU A 331 -16.63 15.77 -3.70
CA LEU A 331 -17.36 14.68 -4.36
C LEU A 331 -17.64 13.50 -3.45
N ILE A 332 -16.89 13.36 -2.36
CA ILE A 332 -17.09 12.29 -1.38
C ILE A 332 -17.11 12.84 0.04
N THR A 333 -17.68 12.11 0.97
CA THR A 333 -17.58 12.35 2.41
C THR A 333 -16.16 12.13 2.90
N TYR A 334 -15.88 12.50 4.15
CA TYR A 334 -14.55 12.34 4.74
C TYR A 334 -14.06 10.89 4.69
N MET A 335 -12.86 10.69 4.12
CA MET A 335 -12.36 9.36 3.73
C MET A 335 -11.61 8.62 4.83
N ARG A 336 -11.33 9.25 5.98
CA ARG A 336 -10.71 8.56 7.13
C ARG A 336 -11.80 8.25 8.15
N THR A 337 -12.47 7.17 7.94
CA THR A 337 -13.61 6.72 8.76
C THR A 337 -13.60 5.20 8.92
N ASP A 338 -14.05 4.75 10.05
CA ASP A 338 -14.37 3.35 10.37
C ASP A 338 -15.89 3.13 10.51
N SER A 339 -16.69 4.15 10.25
CA SER A 339 -18.14 4.11 10.31
C SER A 339 -18.75 3.67 8.99
N THR A 340 -19.71 2.75 9.05
CA THR A 340 -20.55 2.34 7.91
C THR A 340 -21.90 3.07 7.89
N ARG A 341 -22.10 4.05 8.78
CA ARG A 341 -23.34 4.84 8.89
C ARG A 341 -23.53 5.71 7.64
N LEU A 342 -24.77 5.80 7.19
CA LEU A 342 -25.21 6.75 6.18
C LEU A 342 -26.20 7.73 6.82
N SER A 343 -26.18 8.99 6.40
CA SER A 343 -27.22 9.94 6.79
C SER A 343 -28.57 9.58 6.17
N ASP A 344 -29.65 9.94 6.84
CA ASP A 344 -31.02 9.62 6.36
C ASP A 344 -31.30 10.25 4.99
N ASP A 345 -30.80 11.44 4.74
CA ASP A 345 -30.90 12.10 3.45
C ASP A 345 -30.17 11.31 2.35
N ALA A 346 -28.93 10.86 2.60
CA ALA A 346 -28.18 10.06 1.64
C ALA A 346 -28.88 8.73 1.33
N VAL A 347 -29.49 8.11 2.34
CA VAL A 347 -30.27 6.89 2.17
C VAL A 347 -31.52 7.16 1.31
N ARG A 348 -32.26 8.23 1.59
CA ARG A 348 -33.43 8.63 0.80
C ARG A 348 -33.06 8.88 -0.66
N ASP A 349 -32.02 9.71 -0.88
CA ASP A 349 -31.61 10.14 -2.21
C ASP A 349 -31.10 8.95 -3.06
N VAL A 350 -30.32 8.03 -2.47
CA VAL A 350 -29.85 6.86 -3.21
C VAL A 350 -30.97 5.86 -3.50
N ARG A 351 -31.94 5.70 -2.62
CA ARG A 351 -33.10 4.82 -2.85
C ARG A 351 -34.00 5.35 -3.98
N GLU A 352 -34.20 6.68 -4.03
CA GLU A 352 -34.88 7.34 -5.15
C GLU A 352 -34.11 7.16 -6.47
N TYR A 353 -32.78 7.33 -6.43
CA TYR A 353 -31.91 7.07 -7.58
C TYR A 353 -32.03 5.60 -8.07
N ILE A 354 -31.99 4.61 -7.16
CA ILE A 354 -32.14 3.20 -7.51
C ILE A 354 -33.53 2.95 -8.14
N TYR A 355 -34.59 3.48 -7.52
CA TYR A 355 -35.95 3.35 -8.05
C TYR A 355 -36.07 3.88 -9.48
N SER A 356 -35.54 5.08 -9.71
CA SER A 356 -35.67 5.79 -11.00
C SER A 356 -34.82 5.16 -12.12
N ASN A 357 -33.68 4.54 -11.81
CA ASN A 357 -32.73 4.03 -12.81
C ASN A 357 -32.77 2.52 -13.01
N TYR A 358 -33.23 1.74 -12.01
CA TYR A 358 -33.20 0.28 -12.04
C TYR A 358 -34.58 -0.36 -11.84
N GLY A 359 -35.53 0.35 -11.24
CA GLY A 359 -36.88 -0.14 -10.99
C GLY A 359 -37.15 -0.50 -9.53
N LYS A 360 -38.45 -0.74 -9.23
CA LYS A 360 -38.94 -0.98 -7.87
C LYS A 360 -38.35 -2.22 -7.21
N GLU A 361 -38.12 -3.28 -7.98
CA GLU A 361 -37.60 -4.57 -7.51
C GLU A 361 -36.15 -4.46 -6.98
N TYR A 362 -35.39 -3.46 -7.43
CA TYR A 362 -34.03 -3.21 -6.95
C TYR A 362 -33.99 -2.44 -5.64
N VAL A 363 -35.12 -1.89 -5.16
CA VAL A 363 -35.19 -1.15 -3.89
C VAL A 363 -35.79 -2.07 -2.82
N PRO A 364 -35.03 -2.49 -1.79
CA PRO A 364 -35.59 -3.29 -0.69
C PRO A 364 -36.65 -2.51 0.07
N HIS A 365 -37.63 -3.21 0.69
CA HIS A 365 -38.71 -2.57 1.42
C HIS A 365 -38.20 -1.60 2.48
N GLU A 366 -37.23 -2.04 3.28
CA GLU A 366 -36.59 -1.23 4.31
C GLU A 366 -35.19 -0.78 3.88
N ALA A 367 -34.75 0.37 4.38
CA ALA A 367 -33.39 0.82 4.21
C ALA A 367 -32.42 -0.15 4.89
N ARG A 368 -31.30 -0.43 4.23
CA ARG A 368 -30.29 -1.32 4.80
C ARG A 368 -29.45 -0.59 5.83
N LEU A 369 -29.44 -1.13 7.03
CA LEU A 369 -28.59 -0.72 8.13
C LEU A 369 -27.45 -1.73 8.27
N PHE A 370 -26.23 -1.24 8.46
CA PHE A 370 -25.05 -2.07 8.65
C PHE A 370 -24.60 -2.01 10.11
N LYS A 371 -24.06 -3.12 10.61
CA LYS A 371 -23.57 -3.20 11.99
C LYS A 371 -22.41 -2.21 12.18
N LYS A 372 -22.43 -1.46 13.26
CA LYS A 372 -21.32 -0.60 13.69
C LYS A 372 -20.12 -1.48 14.08
N GLY A 373 -18.93 -1.09 13.68
CA GLY A 373 -17.69 -1.65 14.23
C GLY A 373 -17.58 -1.36 15.73
N LYS A 374 -16.87 -2.23 16.47
CA LYS A 374 -16.69 -2.06 17.93
C LYS A 374 -16.04 -0.73 18.34
N SER A 375 -15.23 -0.15 17.47
CA SER A 375 -14.45 1.08 17.69
C SER A 375 -14.92 2.26 16.85
N SER A 376 -16.10 2.18 16.19
CA SER A 376 -16.52 3.26 15.28
C SER A 376 -16.87 4.54 16.04
N GLN A 377 -16.28 5.65 15.63
CA GLN A 377 -16.64 6.97 16.12
C GLN A 377 -18.02 7.33 15.57
N ASP A 378 -19.01 7.47 16.46
CA ASP A 378 -20.42 7.70 16.07
C ASP A 378 -20.64 8.99 15.25
N ALA A 379 -19.71 9.92 15.29
CA ALA A 379 -19.79 11.19 14.57
C ALA A 379 -19.50 11.08 13.05
N HIS A 380 -18.87 9.98 12.59
CA HIS A 380 -18.47 9.83 11.20
C HIS A 380 -19.54 9.12 10.36
N GLU A 381 -19.56 9.45 9.06
CA GLU A 381 -20.27 8.71 8.03
C GLU A 381 -19.34 7.79 7.26
N ALA A 382 -19.93 6.82 6.53
CA ALA A 382 -19.22 6.02 5.54
C ALA A 382 -18.71 6.87 4.37
N ILE A 383 -17.73 6.35 3.64
CA ILE A 383 -17.23 6.97 2.41
C ILE A 383 -18.28 6.77 1.31
N ARG A 384 -18.90 7.85 0.90
CA ARG A 384 -19.93 7.89 -0.13
C ARG A 384 -19.84 9.14 -1.01
N PRO A 385 -20.46 9.15 -2.19
CA PRO A 385 -20.67 10.39 -2.93
C PRO A 385 -21.49 11.38 -2.12
N THR A 386 -21.20 12.66 -2.26
CA THR A 386 -21.92 13.74 -1.55
C THR A 386 -23.32 14.00 -2.13
N SER A 387 -23.56 13.59 -3.38
CA SER A 387 -24.88 13.72 -4.01
C SER A 387 -25.06 12.70 -5.13
N THR A 388 -26.28 12.20 -5.30
CA THR A 388 -26.71 11.33 -6.40
C THR A 388 -26.76 12.06 -7.76
N LYS A 389 -26.65 13.38 -7.79
CA LYS A 389 -26.46 14.17 -9.03
C LYS A 389 -25.12 13.86 -9.71
N TYR A 390 -24.07 13.61 -8.94
CA TYR A 390 -22.71 13.44 -9.43
C TYR A 390 -22.46 12.00 -9.83
N THR A 391 -23.26 11.48 -10.78
CA THR A 391 -23.08 10.13 -11.32
C THR A 391 -21.70 9.96 -11.96
N PRO A 392 -21.15 8.74 -12.07
CA PRO A 392 -19.90 8.50 -12.78
C PRO A 392 -19.92 9.07 -14.21
N LYS A 393 -21.04 8.92 -14.90
CA LYS A 393 -21.23 9.49 -16.24
C LYS A 393 -21.11 11.02 -16.26
N PHE A 394 -21.66 11.70 -15.25
CA PHE A 394 -21.57 13.16 -15.13
C PHE A 394 -20.14 13.63 -14.85
N VAL A 395 -19.45 13.01 -13.87
CA VAL A 395 -18.13 13.48 -13.43
C VAL A 395 -16.99 13.06 -14.37
N ARG A 396 -17.21 12.15 -15.31
CA ARG A 396 -16.18 11.65 -16.22
C ARG A 396 -15.47 12.74 -17.01
N ARG A 397 -16.16 13.81 -17.34
CA ARG A 397 -15.60 14.98 -18.06
C ARG A 397 -14.70 15.86 -17.19
N PHE A 398 -14.73 15.69 -15.87
CA PHE A 398 -13.97 16.49 -14.90
C PHE A 398 -12.91 15.67 -14.16
N LEU A 399 -13.05 14.35 -14.13
CA LEU A 399 -12.14 13.41 -13.48
C LEU A 399 -11.39 12.61 -14.53
N GLU A 400 -10.07 12.56 -14.40
CA GLU A 400 -9.21 11.80 -15.32
C GLU A 400 -8.61 10.57 -14.64
N GLY A 401 -8.49 9.47 -15.40
CA GLY A 401 -7.76 8.26 -15.04
C GLY A 401 -8.10 7.74 -13.64
N GLU A 402 -7.10 7.49 -12.84
CA GLU A 402 -7.20 6.88 -11.50
C GLU A 402 -8.20 7.58 -10.56
N MET A 403 -8.42 8.87 -10.71
CA MET A 403 -9.35 9.61 -9.86
C MET A 403 -10.79 9.28 -10.21
N TYR A 404 -11.09 9.14 -11.50
CA TYR A 404 -12.38 8.68 -11.98
C TYR A 404 -12.64 7.24 -11.53
N ASP A 405 -11.67 6.35 -11.72
CA ASP A 405 -11.79 4.93 -11.37
C ASP A 405 -12.09 4.76 -9.86
N LEU A 406 -11.41 5.53 -9.01
CA LEU A 406 -11.67 5.49 -7.57
C LEU A 406 -13.06 6.05 -7.22
N TYR A 407 -13.49 7.13 -7.86
CA TYR A 407 -14.82 7.69 -7.63
C TYR A 407 -15.91 6.72 -8.07
N GLU A 408 -15.78 6.11 -9.24
CA GLU A 408 -16.73 5.10 -9.76
C GLU A 408 -16.81 3.88 -8.82
N LEU A 409 -15.69 3.44 -8.27
CA LEU A 409 -15.66 2.36 -7.27
C LEU A 409 -16.47 2.74 -6.01
N ILE A 410 -16.28 3.97 -5.49
CA ILE A 410 -17.01 4.48 -4.31
C ILE A 410 -18.49 4.61 -4.62
N TRP A 411 -18.83 5.15 -5.79
CA TRP A 411 -20.21 5.30 -6.25
C TRP A 411 -20.94 3.97 -6.33
N ASN A 412 -20.34 3.02 -7.06
CA ASN A 412 -20.96 1.72 -7.30
C ASN A 412 -21.19 0.96 -5.98
N ARG A 413 -20.23 1.02 -5.04
CA ARG A 413 -20.39 0.42 -3.72
C ARG A 413 -21.48 1.07 -2.90
N PHE A 414 -21.60 2.39 -2.93
CA PHE A 414 -22.64 3.13 -2.22
C PHE A 414 -24.02 2.75 -2.74
N VAL A 415 -24.23 2.80 -4.07
CA VAL A 415 -25.52 2.43 -4.68
C VAL A 415 -25.86 0.97 -4.37
N ALA A 416 -24.92 0.06 -4.61
CA ALA A 416 -25.10 -1.36 -4.34
C ALA A 416 -25.47 -1.64 -2.88
N SER A 417 -24.91 -0.89 -1.93
CA SER A 417 -25.18 -1.08 -0.49
C SER A 417 -26.65 -0.92 -0.14
N GLN A 418 -27.43 -0.15 -0.89
CA GLN A 418 -28.85 0.11 -0.66
C GLN A 418 -29.77 -0.63 -1.65
N MET A 419 -29.22 -1.51 -2.51
CA MET A 419 -30.00 -2.32 -3.44
C MET A 419 -30.49 -3.63 -2.83
N SER A 420 -31.49 -4.24 -3.48
CA SER A 420 -32.00 -5.57 -3.15
C SER A 420 -30.92 -6.64 -3.28
N PRO A 421 -30.96 -7.72 -2.48
CA PRO A 421 -30.00 -8.82 -2.59
C PRO A 421 -30.09 -9.49 -3.96
N ALA A 422 -28.99 -10.04 -4.41
CA ALA A 422 -28.99 -10.98 -5.51
C ALA A 422 -29.59 -12.31 -5.06
N VAL A 423 -30.42 -12.90 -5.93
CA VAL A 423 -31.05 -14.19 -5.65
C VAL A 423 -30.54 -15.21 -6.66
N PHE A 424 -30.03 -16.30 -6.14
CA PHE A 424 -29.56 -17.44 -6.92
C PHE A 424 -30.46 -18.63 -6.61
N GLU A 425 -30.77 -19.41 -7.61
CA GLU A 425 -31.30 -20.76 -7.39
C GLU A 425 -30.08 -21.68 -7.26
N GLN A 426 -29.85 -22.19 -6.06
CA GLN A 426 -28.82 -23.20 -5.82
C GLN A 426 -29.48 -24.57 -6.00
N MET A 427 -28.99 -25.31 -6.99
CA MET A 427 -29.37 -26.69 -7.25
C MET A 427 -28.27 -27.61 -6.77
N THR A 428 -28.63 -28.53 -5.89
CA THR A 428 -27.72 -29.57 -5.40
C THR A 428 -28.31 -30.92 -5.80
N VAL A 429 -27.49 -31.75 -6.43
CA VAL A 429 -27.90 -33.09 -6.92
C VAL A 429 -27.01 -34.12 -6.23
N ASP A 430 -27.64 -35.07 -5.54
CA ASP A 430 -26.95 -36.22 -4.97
C ASP A 430 -27.21 -37.46 -5.85
N ILE A 431 -26.17 -38.15 -6.20
CA ILE A 431 -26.12 -39.30 -7.09
C ILE A 431 -25.63 -40.50 -6.28
N HIS A 432 -26.43 -41.53 -6.15
CA HIS A 432 -26.13 -42.74 -5.35
C HIS A 432 -25.83 -43.92 -6.23
N GLY A 433 -24.81 -44.68 -5.86
CA GLY A 433 -24.54 -45.98 -6.45
C GLY A 433 -23.78 -46.86 -5.46
N GLY A 434 -24.39 -47.91 -4.94
CA GLY A 434 -23.86 -48.70 -3.85
C GLY A 434 -23.61 -47.87 -2.61
N ASP A 435 -22.41 -47.93 -2.05
CA ASP A 435 -21.98 -47.15 -0.87
C ASP A 435 -21.53 -45.73 -1.19
N TYR A 436 -21.55 -45.37 -2.49
CA TYR A 436 -20.98 -44.11 -2.98
C TYR A 436 -22.04 -43.03 -3.24
N THR A 437 -21.80 -41.83 -2.71
CA THR A 437 -22.60 -40.65 -3.02
C THR A 437 -21.71 -39.59 -3.71
N PHE A 438 -22.10 -39.21 -4.91
CA PHE A 438 -21.54 -38.08 -5.60
C PHE A 438 -22.44 -36.86 -5.44
N ARG A 439 -21.88 -35.67 -5.33
CA ARG A 439 -22.61 -34.41 -5.23
C ARG A 439 -22.14 -33.41 -6.28
N ALA A 440 -23.13 -32.82 -6.93
CA ALA A 440 -22.91 -31.68 -7.80
C ALA A 440 -23.76 -30.49 -7.30
N THR A 441 -23.19 -29.28 -7.36
CA THR A 441 -23.89 -28.07 -6.96
C THR A 441 -23.69 -27.01 -8.04
N ASP A 442 -24.78 -26.37 -8.47
CA ASP A 442 -24.78 -25.25 -9.40
C ASP A 442 -25.59 -24.08 -8.82
N SER A 443 -25.24 -22.86 -9.18
CA SER A 443 -25.91 -21.63 -8.73
C SER A 443 -26.25 -20.75 -9.91
N ILE A 444 -27.53 -20.72 -10.26
CA ILE A 444 -28.04 -19.95 -11.39
C ILE A 444 -28.64 -18.63 -10.88
N PRO A 445 -28.17 -17.47 -11.38
CA PRO A 445 -28.72 -16.19 -10.96
C PRO A 445 -30.18 -16.04 -11.48
N GLN A 446 -31.13 -15.90 -10.56
CA GLN A 446 -32.55 -15.63 -10.84
C GLN A 446 -32.84 -14.13 -10.85
N PHE A 447 -32.18 -13.38 -9.95
CA PHE A 447 -32.27 -11.94 -9.87
C PHE A 447 -30.90 -11.36 -9.49
N ARG A 448 -30.38 -10.46 -10.30
CA ARG A 448 -29.04 -9.91 -10.10
C ARG A 448 -28.94 -8.97 -8.90
N GLY A 449 -30.03 -8.27 -8.55
CA GLY A 449 -30.02 -7.34 -7.41
C GLY A 449 -28.84 -6.36 -7.49
N PHE A 450 -28.11 -6.19 -6.39
CA PHE A 450 -26.96 -5.29 -6.31
C PHE A 450 -25.81 -5.64 -7.29
N LEU A 451 -25.73 -6.90 -7.75
CA LEU A 451 -24.72 -7.33 -8.73
C LEU A 451 -24.92 -6.66 -10.11
N GLN A 452 -26.03 -5.94 -10.30
CA GLN A 452 -26.22 -5.12 -11.49
C GLN A 452 -25.27 -3.92 -11.55
N VAL A 453 -24.82 -3.45 -10.38
CA VAL A 453 -23.97 -2.25 -10.22
C VAL A 453 -22.57 -2.61 -9.69
N TYR A 454 -22.47 -3.62 -8.85
CA TYR A 454 -21.25 -3.97 -8.14
C TYR A 454 -21.07 -5.48 -8.07
N ASP A 455 -20.26 -6.03 -8.97
CA ASP A 455 -19.93 -7.45 -8.93
C ASP A 455 -18.98 -7.75 -7.75
N ASP A 456 -19.30 -8.79 -6.96
CA ASP A 456 -18.36 -9.29 -5.97
C ASP A 456 -17.28 -10.11 -6.67
N VAL A 457 -16.05 -9.58 -6.67
CA VAL A 457 -14.87 -10.35 -7.09
C VAL A 457 -14.41 -11.14 -5.86
N ALA A 458 -14.41 -12.46 -5.94
CA ALA A 458 -13.90 -13.32 -4.87
C ALA A 458 -12.43 -12.96 -4.51
N GLU A 459 -12.07 -13.07 -3.23
CA GLU A 459 -10.66 -12.96 -2.81
C GLU A 459 -9.86 -14.09 -3.48
N GLU A 460 -8.60 -13.80 -3.89
CA GLU A 460 -7.71 -14.83 -4.46
C GLU A 460 -7.50 -16.04 -3.52
N SER A 461 -7.73 -15.88 -2.23
CA SER A 461 -7.69 -16.93 -1.22
C SER A 461 -8.98 -17.76 -1.13
N GLU A 462 -10.09 -17.29 -1.69
CA GLU A 462 -11.39 -17.95 -1.69
C GLU A 462 -11.66 -18.71 -3.00
N GLN A 463 -10.77 -18.58 -3.99
CA GLN A 463 -10.83 -19.47 -5.16
C GLN A 463 -10.51 -20.86 -4.65
N SER A 464 -11.51 -21.75 -4.80
CA SER A 464 -11.38 -23.16 -4.43
C SER A 464 -10.07 -23.70 -4.94
N SER A 465 -9.27 -24.29 -4.03
CA SER A 465 -7.95 -24.84 -4.34
C SER A 465 -8.02 -26.07 -5.24
N ASP A 466 -9.21 -26.55 -5.50
CA ASP A 466 -9.44 -27.74 -6.31
C ASP A 466 -9.66 -27.30 -7.76
N ASP A 467 -8.78 -27.72 -8.65
CA ASP A 467 -8.91 -27.60 -10.11
C ASP A 467 -9.98 -28.59 -10.66
N ASP A 468 -10.97 -28.98 -9.84
CA ASP A 468 -12.02 -29.88 -10.21
C ASP A 468 -12.96 -29.21 -11.23
N PRO A 469 -13.34 -29.90 -12.29
CA PRO A 469 -14.18 -29.34 -13.33
C PRO A 469 -15.55 -28.92 -12.78
N ILE A 470 -15.92 -27.68 -13.02
CA ILE A 470 -17.26 -27.14 -12.69
C ILE A 470 -18.15 -27.34 -13.92
N SER A 471 -19.31 -28.00 -13.72
CA SER A 471 -20.27 -28.10 -14.79
C SER A 471 -21.62 -27.50 -14.39
N ARG A 472 -22.31 -26.98 -15.40
CA ARG A 472 -23.70 -26.58 -15.23
C ARG A 472 -24.57 -27.85 -15.14
N LEU A 473 -25.49 -27.85 -14.20
CA LEU A 473 -26.43 -28.91 -14.03
C LEU A 473 -27.62 -28.75 -15.01
N PRO A 474 -28.02 -29.83 -15.72
CA PRO A 474 -29.21 -29.80 -16.54
C PRO A 474 -30.47 -29.43 -15.72
N ALA A 475 -31.29 -28.51 -16.21
CA ALA A 475 -32.46 -28.01 -15.51
C ALA A 475 -33.57 -29.06 -15.28
N ASN A 476 -33.58 -30.11 -16.08
CA ASN A 476 -34.59 -31.16 -16.07
C ASN A 476 -34.20 -32.42 -15.27
N ILE A 477 -33.16 -32.38 -14.46
CA ILE A 477 -32.80 -33.49 -13.58
C ILE A 477 -33.85 -33.67 -12.52
N MET A 478 -34.31 -34.96 -12.37
CA MET A 478 -35.32 -35.37 -11.39
C MET A 478 -34.80 -36.55 -10.56
N LYS A 479 -35.31 -36.64 -9.33
CA LYS A 479 -35.07 -37.76 -8.44
C LYS A 479 -35.54 -39.07 -9.09
N GLY A 480 -34.74 -40.13 -8.95
CA GLY A 480 -35.01 -41.47 -9.46
C GLY A 480 -34.56 -41.72 -10.90
N GLN A 481 -34.07 -40.70 -11.59
CA GLN A 481 -33.48 -40.92 -12.92
C GLN A 481 -32.19 -41.72 -12.86
N ASN A 482 -31.96 -42.57 -13.84
CA ASN A 482 -30.65 -43.21 -14.00
C ASN A 482 -29.58 -42.17 -14.41
N ALA A 483 -28.43 -42.26 -13.77
CA ALA A 483 -27.26 -41.44 -14.07
C ALA A 483 -26.12 -42.33 -14.55
N ASN A 484 -25.91 -42.39 -15.85
CA ASN A 484 -24.83 -43.21 -16.39
C ASN A 484 -23.46 -42.57 -16.09
N LEU A 485 -22.57 -43.30 -15.46
CA LEU A 485 -21.20 -42.87 -15.25
C LEU A 485 -20.45 -42.99 -16.60
N VAL A 486 -20.10 -41.88 -17.17
CA VAL A 486 -19.38 -41.78 -18.45
C VAL A 486 -17.87 -41.85 -18.25
N ASN A 487 -17.37 -41.13 -17.24
CA ASN A 487 -15.95 -41.10 -16.91
C ASN A 487 -15.74 -40.90 -15.41
N LEU A 488 -14.57 -41.27 -14.91
CA LEU A 488 -14.18 -41.13 -13.53
C LEU A 488 -12.74 -40.64 -13.47
N ILE A 489 -12.54 -39.49 -12.83
CA ILE A 489 -11.27 -38.76 -12.82
C ILE A 489 -10.79 -38.68 -11.37
N PRO A 490 -9.77 -39.44 -10.99
CA PRO A 490 -9.09 -39.24 -9.71
C PRO A 490 -8.09 -38.10 -9.88
N ASN A 491 -8.23 -37.06 -9.06
CA ASN A 491 -7.36 -35.89 -9.06
C ASN A 491 -6.47 -35.91 -7.81
N GLN A 492 -5.17 -35.84 -8.03
CA GLN A 492 -4.20 -35.68 -6.95
C GLN A 492 -4.08 -34.21 -6.56
N HIS A 493 -4.11 -33.95 -5.28
CA HIS A 493 -3.95 -32.62 -4.71
C HIS A 493 -2.94 -32.64 -3.58
N PHE A 494 -2.36 -31.50 -3.33
CA PHE A 494 -1.53 -31.25 -2.15
C PHE A 494 -2.05 -30.02 -1.42
N THR A 495 -2.09 -30.09 -0.10
CA THR A 495 -2.40 -28.89 0.69
C THR A 495 -1.40 -27.79 0.36
N LYS A 496 -1.87 -26.55 0.32
CA LYS A 496 -1.05 -25.38 -0.03
C LYS A 496 -0.74 -24.57 1.24
N PRO A 497 0.45 -23.96 1.32
CA PRO A 497 0.77 -23.07 2.42
C PRO A 497 -0.15 -21.85 2.41
N PRO A 498 -0.26 -21.13 3.54
CA PRO A 498 -1.03 -19.88 3.57
C PRO A 498 -0.45 -18.89 2.56
N ALA A 499 -1.32 -18.18 1.86
CA ALA A 499 -0.88 -17.21 0.85
C ALA A 499 -0.12 -16.03 1.52
N ARG A 500 0.93 -15.53 0.84
CA ARG A 500 1.61 -14.30 1.26
C ARG A 500 0.66 -13.12 1.21
N PHE A 501 0.85 -12.20 2.12
CA PHE A 501 0.07 -10.97 2.15
C PHE A 501 0.24 -10.15 0.86
N THR A 502 -0.87 -9.60 0.39
CA THR A 502 -0.92 -8.44 -0.49
C THR A 502 -1.10 -7.18 0.35
N GLU A 503 -1.02 -5.97 -0.21
CA GLU A 503 -1.39 -4.76 0.54
C GLU A 503 -2.83 -4.84 1.04
N SER A 504 -3.75 -5.35 0.23
CA SER A 504 -5.17 -5.55 0.58
C SER A 504 -5.32 -6.47 1.79
N SER A 505 -4.76 -7.69 1.71
CA SER A 505 -4.92 -8.67 2.80
C SER A 505 -4.14 -8.27 4.06
N LEU A 506 -3.04 -7.52 3.94
CA LEU A 506 -2.34 -6.97 5.10
C LEU A 506 -3.18 -5.89 5.80
N VAL A 507 -3.84 -4.99 5.05
CA VAL A 507 -4.74 -3.98 5.64
C VAL A 507 -5.93 -4.67 6.34
N LYS A 508 -6.50 -5.72 5.72
CA LYS A 508 -7.56 -6.52 6.33
C LYS A 508 -7.11 -7.19 7.63
N GLU A 509 -5.90 -7.78 7.62
CA GLU A 509 -5.32 -8.41 8.81
C GLU A 509 -5.08 -7.40 9.94
N LEU A 510 -4.47 -6.24 9.62
CA LEU A 510 -4.25 -5.16 10.60
C LEU A 510 -5.57 -4.68 11.23
N GLU A 511 -6.61 -4.49 10.42
CA GLU A 511 -7.95 -4.12 10.89
C GLU A 511 -8.55 -5.20 11.79
N THR A 512 -8.50 -6.46 11.37
CA THR A 512 -9.03 -7.62 12.11
C THR A 512 -8.35 -7.77 13.46
N GLN A 513 -7.04 -7.53 13.53
CA GLN A 513 -6.25 -7.58 14.76
C GLN A 513 -6.33 -6.29 15.59
N GLY A 514 -7.04 -5.26 15.13
CA GLY A 514 -7.16 -3.97 15.83
C GLY A 514 -5.90 -3.09 15.78
N ILE A 515 -4.97 -3.38 14.87
CA ILE A 515 -3.67 -2.70 14.74
C ILE A 515 -3.78 -1.54 13.76
N GLY A 516 -3.50 -0.34 14.23
CA GLY A 516 -3.65 0.88 13.43
C GLY A 516 -5.08 1.40 13.40
N ARG A 517 -5.27 2.50 12.67
CA ARG A 517 -6.57 3.19 12.52
C ARG A 517 -6.66 3.76 11.09
N PRO A 518 -7.81 4.26 10.65
CA PRO A 518 -8.00 4.82 9.31
C PRO A 518 -6.91 5.78 8.83
N SER A 519 -6.35 6.57 9.73
CA SER A 519 -5.27 7.51 9.41
C SER A 519 -3.90 6.86 9.20
N THR A 520 -3.69 5.59 9.58
CA THR A 520 -2.36 4.96 9.66
C THR A 520 -2.13 3.76 8.76
N TYR A 521 -3.16 3.03 8.31
CA TYR A 521 -2.98 1.82 7.49
C TYR A 521 -2.04 2.05 6.29
N ALA A 522 -2.34 3.06 5.49
CA ALA A 522 -1.52 3.38 4.31
C ALA A 522 -0.08 3.77 4.66
N LEU A 523 0.12 4.46 5.79
CA LEU A 523 1.46 4.85 6.26
C LEU A 523 2.26 3.64 6.74
N ILE A 524 1.62 2.69 7.43
CA ILE A 524 2.26 1.45 7.91
C ILE A 524 2.82 0.68 6.72
N VAL A 525 1.97 0.39 5.73
CA VAL A 525 2.33 -0.38 4.53
C VAL A 525 3.43 0.33 3.72
N ASP A 526 3.33 1.65 3.52
CA ASP A 526 4.35 2.45 2.84
C ASP A 526 5.69 2.45 3.60
N THR A 527 5.65 2.53 4.94
CA THR A 527 6.86 2.64 5.77
C THR A 527 7.70 1.37 5.73
N ILE A 528 7.11 0.19 5.88
CA ILE A 528 7.85 -1.08 5.89
C ILE A 528 8.54 -1.32 4.53
N GLN A 529 7.92 -0.91 3.44
CA GLN A 529 8.48 -0.97 2.09
C GLN A 529 9.57 0.10 1.88
N ALA A 530 9.32 1.36 2.27
CA ALA A 530 10.28 2.45 2.16
C ALA A 530 11.57 2.20 2.98
N ARG A 531 11.45 1.48 4.10
CA ARG A 531 12.59 1.04 4.94
C ARG A 531 13.29 -0.20 4.38
N LYS A 532 12.78 -0.80 3.30
CA LYS A 532 13.31 -2.03 2.70
C LYS A 532 13.28 -3.23 3.65
N TYR A 533 12.39 -3.25 4.60
CA TYR A 533 12.12 -4.43 5.44
C TYR A 533 11.26 -5.44 4.69
N VAL A 534 10.43 -4.95 3.79
CA VAL A 534 9.54 -5.71 2.92
C VAL A 534 9.71 -5.20 1.50
N GLU A 535 9.67 -6.10 0.55
CA GLU A 535 9.58 -5.79 -0.88
C GLU A 535 8.32 -6.39 -1.48
N GLN A 536 7.81 -5.73 -2.51
CA GLN A 536 6.66 -6.21 -3.24
C GLN A 536 7.11 -6.84 -4.56
N ARG A 537 6.73 -8.10 -4.78
CA ARG A 537 6.91 -8.83 -6.03
C ARG A 537 5.56 -9.40 -6.43
N GLU A 538 5.13 -9.20 -7.66
CA GLU A 538 3.83 -9.69 -8.17
C GLU A 538 2.65 -9.40 -7.23
N ARG A 539 2.62 -8.18 -6.68
CA ARG A 539 1.64 -7.71 -5.68
C ARG A 539 1.66 -8.42 -4.33
N ARG A 540 2.55 -9.38 -4.09
CA ARG A 540 2.74 -10.05 -2.80
C ARG A 540 3.89 -9.42 -2.04
N LEU A 541 3.74 -9.36 -0.73
CA LEU A 541 4.73 -8.79 0.19
C LEU A 541 5.67 -9.89 0.68
N PHE A 542 6.96 -9.68 0.45
CA PHE A 542 8.03 -10.58 0.90
C PHE A 542 8.88 -9.86 1.94
N PRO A 543 9.15 -10.47 3.10
CA PRO A 543 10.12 -9.90 4.00
C PRO A 543 11.52 -10.03 3.37
N THR A 544 12.30 -8.97 3.47
CA THR A 544 13.71 -9.05 3.05
C THR A 544 14.54 -9.74 4.15
N GLU A 545 15.74 -10.19 3.83
CA GLU A 545 16.67 -10.74 4.82
C GLU A 545 16.92 -9.72 5.96
N LEU A 546 17.01 -8.44 5.62
CA LEU A 546 17.08 -7.34 6.59
C LEU A 546 15.83 -7.28 7.46
N GLY A 547 14.64 -7.38 6.85
CA GLY A 547 13.37 -7.37 7.56
C GLY A 547 13.25 -8.53 8.54
N MET A 548 13.58 -9.75 8.12
CA MET A 548 13.61 -10.94 8.98
C MET A 548 14.59 -10.77 10.15
N THR A 549 15.78 -10.23 9.89
CA THR A 549 16.80 -9.99 10.93
C THR A 549 16.31 -8.95 11.94
N VAL A 550 15.77 -7.83 11.49
CA VAL A 550 15.24 -6.77 12.35
C VAL A 550 14.06 -7.27 13.17
N ASN A 551 13.11 -7.99 12.54
CA ASN A 551 11.98 -8.61 13.23
C ASN A 551 12.43 -9.54 14.34
N ARG A 552 13.32 -10.49 14.04
CA ARG A 552 13.85 -11.45 15.01
C ARG A 552 14.47 -10.76 16.22
N ILE A 553 15.30 -9.73 15.99
CA ILE A 553 15.94 -8.96 17.07
C ILE A 553 14.89 -8.25 17.91
N LEU A 554 13.91 -7.61 17.29
CA LEU A 554 12.89 -6.86 18.01
C LEU A 554 11.98 -7.79 18.85
N VAL A 555 11.49 -8.89 18.25
CA VAL A 555 10.59 -9.83 18.94
C VAL A 555 11.30 -10.57 20.07
N GLN A 556 12.55 -11.00 19.89
CA GLN A 556 13.31 -11.71 20.94
C GLN A 556 13.69 -10.82 22.13
N ASN A 557 13.94 -9.53 21.89
CA ASN A 557 14.43 -8.63 22.93
C ASN A 557 13.33 -7.76 23.56
N PHE A 558 12.22 -7.53 22.83
CA PHE A 558 11.07 -6.75 23.28
C PHE A 558 9.75 -7.51 23.00
N PRO A 559 9.58 -8.73 23.56
CA PRO A 559 8.45 -9.60 23.21
C PRO A 559 7.09 -8.96 23.50
N HIS A 560 6.97 -8.21 24.60
CA HIS A 560 5.74 -7.52 24.98
C HIS A 560 5.43 -6.33 24.06
N LEU A 561 6.42 -5.49 23.78
CA LEU A 561 6.21 -4.24 23.01
C LEU A 561 5.77 -4.49 21.56
N PHE A 562 6.29 -5.56 20.93
CA PHE A 562 5.98 -5.92 19.57
C PHE A 562 4.98 -7.08 19.48
N ASP A 563 4.26 -7.33 20.57
CA ASP A 563 3.13 -8.25 20.57
C ASP A 563 1.91 -7.65 19.87
N VAL A 564 1.20 -8.49 19.11
CA VAL A 564 0.01 -8.10 18.35
C VAL A 564 -1.09 -7.60 19.27
N SER A 565 -1.39 -8.38 20.33
CA SER A 565 -2.46 -8.06 21.28
C SER A 565 -2.14 -6.84 22.13
N PHE A 566 -0.88 -6.64 22.48
CA PHE A 566 -0.43 -5.44 23.18
C PHE A 566 -0.61 -4.19 22.32
N THR A 567 -0.24 -4.27 21.03
CA THR A 567 -0.40 -3.12 20.11
C THR A 567 -1.87 -2.79 19.88
N ALA A 568 -2.73 -3.80 19.75
CA ALA A 568 -4.18 -3.61 19.63
C ALA A 568 -4.77 -2.92 20.88
N ARG A 569 -4.40 -3.40 22.07
CA ARG A 569 -4.81 -2.79 23.34
C ARG A 569 -4.37 -1.33 23.45
N MET A 570 -3.13 -0.99 23.06
CA MET A 570 -2.68 0.40 23.04
C MET A 570 -3.52 1.29 22.12
N GLU A 571 -3.96 0.77 20.96
CA GLU A 571 -4.87 1.50 20.09
C GLU A 571 -6.27 1.69 20.72
N GLU A 572 -6.75 0.70 21.49
CA GLU A 572 -7.99 0.81 22.25
C GLU A 572 -7.85 1.83 23.41
N GLU A 573 -6.74 1.85 24.10
CA GLU A 573 -6.47 2.85 25.17
C GLU A 573 -6.42 4.28 24.62
N LEU A 574 -5.85 4.47 23.43
CA LEU A 574 -5.95 5.75 22.73
C LEU A 574 -7.39 6.14 22.36
N ASP A 575 -8.27 5.18 22.08
CA ASP A 575 -9.70 5.42 21.85
C ASP A 575 -10.42 5.75 23.16
N THR A 576 -10.01 5.18 24.30
CA THR A 576 -10.57 5.54 25.61
C THR A 576 -10.21 6.96 26.04
N ILE A 577 -9.00 7.44 25.74
CA ILE A 577 -8.63 8.86 25.90
C ILE A 577 -9.54 9.72 25.02
N ALA A 578 -9.66 9.37 23.73
CA ALA A 578 -10.49 10.14 22.79
C ALA A 578 -11.96 10.26 23.18
N SER A 579 -12.47 9.33 23.98
CA SER A 579 -13.83 9.32 24.51
C SER A 579 -13.94 9.89 25.94
N GLY A 580 -12.87 10.46 26.49
CA GLY A 580 -12.83 11.05 27.84
C GLY A 580 -12.95 10.05 28.99
N LYS A 581 -12.72 8.74 28.73
CA LYS A 581 -12.88 7.69 29.74
C LYS A 581 -11.59 7.46 30.55
N GLN A 582 -10.45 7.79 30.00
CA GLN A 582 -9.15 7.69 30.67
C GLN A 582 -8.33 8.96 30.45
N SER A 583 -7.48 9.32 31.42
CA SER A 583 -6.60 10.49 31.29
C SER A 583 -5.37 10.16 30.43
N TYR A 584 -4.82 11.20 29.81
CA TYR A 584 -3.57 11.13 29.04
C TYR A 584 -2.43 10.61 29.90
N GLU A 585 -2.24 11.16 31.09
CA GLU A 585 -1.14 10.86 32.00
C GLU A 585 -1.16 9.39 32.42
N GLN A 586 -2.34 8.88 32.84
CA GLN A 586 -2.49 7.49 33.28
C GLN A 586 -2.08 6.50 32.18
N VAL A 587 -2.58 6.69 30.96
CA VAL A 587 -2.25 5.81 29.83
C VAL A 587 -0.77 5.90 29.46
N MET A 588 -0.17 7.09 29.56
CA MET A 588 1.26 7.26 29.30
C MET A 588 2.13 6.61 30.38
N GLU A 589 1.75 6.67 31.67
CA GLU A 589 2.43 5.99 32.76
C GLU A 589 2.37 4.47 32.62
N ASP A 590 1.17 3.93 32.38
CA ASP A 590 0.94 2.50 32.21
C ASP A 590 1.76 1.94 31.02
N PHE A 591 1.94 2.73 29.97
CA PHE A 591 2.79 2.40 28.85
C PHE A 591 4.29 2.53 29.18
N TYR A 592 4.71 3.67 29.76
CA TYR A 592 6.13 4.04 29.87
C TYR A 592 6.88 3.23 30.91
N ASN A 593 6.28 2.95 32.04
CA ASN A 593 6.94 2.29 33.16
C ASN A 593 7.44 0.86 32.84
N PRO A 594 6.67 -0.03 32.20
CA PRO A 594 7.21 -1.31 31.76
C PRO A 594 8.18 -1.15 30.58
N PHE A 595 7.87 -0.24 29.65
CA PHE A 595 8.67 0.00 28.44
C PHE A 595 10.12 0.40 28.75
N ILE A 596 10.32 1.34 29.67
CA ILE A 596 11.68 1.81 29.98
C ILE A 596 12.54 0.73 30.66
N LYS A 597 11.92 -0.11 31.51
CA LYS A 597 12.60 -1.25 32.15
C LYS A 597 13.10 -2.26 31.12
N ASP A 598 12.26 -2.56 30.12
CA ASP A 598 12.64 -3.44 29.03
C ASP A 598 13.81 -2.88 28.21
N VAL A 599 13.76 -1.57 27.89
CA VAL A 599 14.81 -0.89 27.13
C VAL A 599 16.15 -0.93 27.87
N GLU A 600 16.17 -0.63 29.16
CA GLU A 600 17.39 -0.64 29.98
C GLU A 600 17.98 -2.05 30.12
N GLY A 601 17.12 -3.05 30.27
CA GLY A 601 17.51 -4.46 30.32
C GLY A 601 18.19 -4.94 29.04
N VAL A 602 17.66 -4.52 27.91
CA VAL A 602 18.16 -4.91 26.58
C VAL A 602 19.42 -4.13 26.17
N ASP A 603 19.54 -2.85 26.53
CA ASP A 603 20.73 -2.05 26.17
C ASP A 603 22.02 -2.63 26.77
N LYS A 604 21.95 -3.18 27.99
CA LYS A 604 23.06 -3.91 28.64
C LYS A 604 23.52 -5.13 27.85
N LYS A 605 22.63 -5.78 27.09
CA LYS A 605 22.92 -6.99 26.28
C LYS A 605 23.29 -6.66 24.82
N SER A 606 23.23 -5.41 24.40
CA SER A 606 23.37 -5.00 22.98
C SER A 606 24.68 -5.47 22.33
N SER A 607 25.79 -5.50 23.09
CA SER A 607 27.09 -5.98 22.59
C SER A 607 27.12 -7.49 22.33
N ALA A 608 26.45 -8.28 23.19
CA ALA A 608 26.33 -9.73 23.00
C ALA A 608 25.44 -10.06 21.79
N ILE A 609 24.31 -9.35 21.67
CA ILE A 609 23.38 -9.47 20.52
C ILE A 609 24.10 -9.13 19.21
N LYS A 610 24.91 -8.05 19.20
CA LYS A 610 25.73 -7.72 18.02
C LYS A 610 26.69 -8.82 17.62
N LYS A 611 27.31 -9.47 18.62
CA LYS A 611 28.23 -10.60 18.33
C LYS A 611 27.49 -11.81 17.78
N SER A 612 26.29 -12.14 18.29
CA SER A 612 25.48 -13.26 17.80
C SER A 612 24.97 -13.09 16.37
N LEU A 613 24.91 -11.84 15.88
CA LEU A 613 24.52 -11.53 14.50
C LEU A 613 25.70 -11.59 13.51
N GLN A 614 26.92 -11.80 14.01
CA GLN A 614 28.11 -11.95 13.17
C GLN A 614 28.30 -13.44 12.86
N GLU A 615 28.35 -13.76 11.58
CA GLU A 615 28.63 -15.11 11.13
C GLU A 615 30.13 -15.24 10.87
N SER A 616 30.77 -16.24 11.48
CA SER A 616 32.15 -16.56 11.21
C SER A 616 32.27 -17.16 9.82
N THR A 617 33.36 -16.85 9.13
CA THR A 617 33.69 -17.43 7.83
C THR A 617 35.01 -18.21 7.95
N ASN A 618 35.27 -19.11 7.01
CA ASN A 618 36.55 -19.80 6.90
C ASN A 618 37.62 -18.96 6.22
N GLU A 619 37.28 -17.72 5.76
CA GLU A 619 38.23 -16.84 5.13
C GLU A 619 39.05 -16.05 6.15
N VAL A 620 40.34 -15.84 5.82
CA VAL A 620 41.25 -15.01 6.59
C VAL A 620 41.53 -13.68 5.86
N CYS A 621 41.76 -12.67 6.64
CA CYS A 621 42.06 -11.35 6.11
C CYS A 621 43.45 -11.31 5.50
N GLU A 622 43.56 -10.98 4.22
CA GLU A 622 44.82 -10.87 3.47
C GLU A 622 45.78 -9.80 4.03
N LEU A 623 45.23 -8.80 4.77
CA LEU A 623 46.03 -7.70 5.31
C LEU A 623 46.60 -7.98 6.72
N CYS A 624 45.92 -8.77 7.54
CA CYS A 624 46.33 -8.97 8.93
C CYS A 624 46.17 -10.40 9.49
N GLY A 625 45.79 -11.37 8.65
CA GLY A 625 45.67 -12.78 9.00
C GLY A 625 44.54 -13.15 9.97
N LYS A 626 43.73 -12.16 10.44
CA LYS A 626 42.58 -12.43 11.34
C LYS A 626 41.36 -12.98 10.55
N PRO A 627 40.48 -13.75 11.18
CA PRO A 627 39.27 -14.26 10.52
C PRO A 627 38.39 -13.15 9.94
N MET A 628 37.77 -13.41 8.79
CA MET A 628 36.74 -12.57 8.23
C MET A 628 35.38 -12.98 8.82
N ILE A 629 34.51 -11.99 9.06
CA ILE A 629 33.18 -12.17 9.61
C ILE A 629 32.16 -11.45 8.73
N ILE A 630 30.99 -12.04 8.55
CA ILE A 630 29.89 -11.42 7.82
C ILE A 630 29.16 -10.46 8.74
N LYS A 631 28.93 -9.25 8.25
CA LYS A 631 28.22 -8.18 8.95
C LYS A 631 27.18 -7.50 8.06
N TRP A 632 26.18 -6.90 8.70
CA TRP A 632 25.26 -6.01 8.02
C TRP A 632 25.87 -4.64 7.78
N GLY A 633 25.64 -4.08 6.60
CA GLY A 633 25.97 -2.72 6.23
C GLY A 633 24.82 -2.04 5.48
N ARG A 634 24.99 -0.77 5.15
CA ARG A 634 23.95 0.03 4.49
C ARG A 634 23.50 -0.52 3.13
N ASN A 635 24.37 -1.24 2.45
CA ASN A 635 24.11 -1.78 1.11
C ASN A 635 23.86 -3.30 1.12
N GLY A 636 23.69 -3.92 2.27
CA GLY A 636 23.49 -5.35 2.44
C GLY A 636 24.56 -5.99 3.33
N ARG A 637 24.66 -7.31 3.33
CA ARG A 637 25.66 -8.07 4.06
C ARG A 637 27.01 -8.01 3.32
N PHE A 638 28.09 -8.02 4.09
CA PHE A 638 29.45 -8.01 3.55
C PHE A 638 30.41 -8.69 4.52
N MET A 639 31.53 -9.18 4.03
CA MET A 639 32.61 -9.69 4.87
C MET A 639 33.49 -8.53 5.35
N ALA A 640 33.82 -8.54 6.65
CA ALA A 640 34.72 -7.59 7.27
C ALA A 640 35.75 -8.30 8.13
N CYS A 641 36.95 -7.75 8.22
CA CYS A 641 37.97 -8.27 9.11
C CYS A 641 37.54 -8.14 10.59
N SER A 642 37.72 -9.22 11.37
CA SER A 642 37.45 -9.19 12.81
C SER A 642 38.40 -8.27 13.60
N GLY A 643 39.53 -7.86 13.02
CA GLY A 643 40.50 -6.91 13.56
C GLY A 643 40.08 -5.44 13.48
N TYR A 644 38.85 -5.11 13.06
CA TYR A 644 38.35 -3.74 13.08
C TYR A 644 38.33 -3.18 14.53
N PRO A 645 38.73 -1.88 14.76
CA PRO A 645 39.02 -0.83 13.80
C PRO A 645 40.45 -0.79 13.28
N THR A 646 41.37 -1.60 13.79
CA THR A 646 42.79 -1.61 13.40
C THR A 646 42.96 -2.06 11.95
N CYS A 647 42.29 -3.11 11.55
CA CYS A 647 42.21 -3.56 10.16
C CYS A 647 40.82 -3.26 9.59
N ARG A 648 40.77 -2.50 8.50
CA ARG A 648 39.49 -2.08 7.88
C ARG A 648 39.17 -2.85 6.59
N ASN A 649 39.82 -4.01 6.39
CA ASN A 649 39.55 -4.81 5.20
C ASN A 649 38.11 -5.28 5.12
N THR A 650 37.50 -5.15 3.95
CA THR A 650 36.12 -5.61 3.66
C THR A 650 36.05 -6.23 2.27
N LYS A 651 35.27 -7.30 2.14
CA LYS A 651 35.01 -7.99 0.87
C LYS A 651 33.51 -8.20 0.69
N PRO A 652 32.99 -8.25 -0.56
CA PRO A 652 31.64 -8.74 -0.83
C PRO A 652 31.53 -10.23 -0.45
N LEU A 653 30.30 -10.73 -0.35
CA LEU A 653 30.06 -12.15 -0.08
C LEU A 653 30.57 -13.05 -1.24
N PRO A 654 30.98 -14.31 -1.00
CA PRO A 654 31.59 -15.16 -2.02
C PRO A 654 30.78 -15.28 -3.32
N GLY A 655 29.47 -15.49 -3.26
CA GLY A 655 28.60 -15.57 -4.45
C GLY A 655 28.48 -14.26 -5.24
N GLU A 656 28.55 -13.10 -4.56
CA GLU A 656 28.54 -11.79 -5.21
C GLU A 656 29.88 -11.47 -5.89
N GLN A 657 30.98 -12.04 -5.40
CA GLN A 657 32.30 -11.88 -6.03
C GLN A 657 32.39 -12.58 -7.37
N GLU A 658 31.84 -13.78 -7.50
CA GLU A 658 31.85 -14.54 -8.75
C GLU A 658 30.97 -13.88 -9.80
N GLN A 659 29.78 -13.46 -9.44
CA GLN A 659 28.87 -12.69 -10.33
C GLN A 659 29.50 -11.37 -10.77
N ALA A 660 30.18 -10.65 -9.88
CA ALA A 660 30.85 -9.39 -10.20
C ALA A 660 32.06 -9.59 -11.15
N LYS A 661 32.79 -10.69 -11.02
CA LYS A 661 33.91 -11.03 -11.92
C LYS A 661 33.41 -11.46 -13.30
N HIS A 662 32.37 -12.26 -13.38
CA HIS A 662 31.76 -12.67 -14.67
C HIS A 662 31.11 -11.51 -15.44
N MET A 663 30.63 -10.48 -14.76
CA MET A 663 29.96 -9.35 -15.42
C MET A 663 30.89 -8.29 -16.01
N SER A 664 32.18 -8.21 -15.64
CA SER A 664 33.01 -7.10 -16.09
C SER A 664 34.11 -7.49 -17.08
N GLY A 665 34.82 -8.60 -16.90
CA GLY A 665 35.91 -9.04 -17.75
C GLY A 665 36.98 -7.95 -18.07
N MET A 666 36.80 -6.75 -17.57
CA MET A 666 37.61 -5.56 -17.90
C MET A 666 38.72 -5.36 -16.89
N LYS A 667 39.91 -5.02 -17.42
CA LYS A 667 41.06 -4.56 -16.61
C LYS A 667 41.03 -3.05 -16.44
N CYS A 668 41.56 -2.59 -15.31
CA CYS A 668 41.73 -1.16 -15.03
C CYS A 668 42.87 -0.58 -15.87
N GLU A 669 42.58 0.44 -16.66
CA GLU A 669 43.57 1.11 -17.52
C GLU A 669 44.66 1.81 -16.73
N LEU A 670 44.44 2.14 -15.45
CA LEU A 670 45.43 2.87 -14.62
C LEU A 670 46.37 1.95 -13.86
N CYS A 671 45.96 0.72 -13.48
CA CYS A 671 46.73 -0.15 -12.62
C CYS A 671 46.69 -1.62 -12.98
N GLY A 672 46.02 -2.03 -14.06
CA GLY A 672 45.88 -3.40 -14.49
C GLY A 672 45.01 -4.31 -13.61
N GLY A 673 44.51 -3.82 -12.46
CA GLY A 673 43.62 -4.56 -11.58
C GLY A 673 42.26 -4.80 -12.24
N ASP A 674 41.43 -5.72 -11.68
CA ASP A 674 40.10 -6.01 -12.22
C ASP A 674 39.13 -4.83 -11.96
N MET A 675 38.24 -4.58 -12.95
CA MET A 675 37.12 -3.66 -12.75
C MET A 675 35.91 -4.45 -12.24
N ILE A 676 35.49 -4.16 -11.04
CA ILE A 676 34.39 -4.86 -10.36
C ILE A 676 33.14 -3.97 -10.25
N VAL A 677 31.95 -4.58 -10.32
CA VAL A 677 30.69 -3.85 -10.18
C VAL A 677 30.49 -3.38 -8.74
N LYS A 678 30.27 -2.08 -8.54
CA LYS A 678 30.01 -1.46 -7.24
C LYS A 678 28.69 -0.67 -7.27
N GLY A 679 27.96 -0.66 -6.17
CA GLY A 679 26.76 0.15 -6.00
C GLY A 679 27.10 1.59 -5.60
N GLY A 680 26.54 2.60 -6.31
CA GLY A 680 26.74 4.01 -6.03
C GLY A 680 25.43 4.80 -5.86
N LYS A 681 25.53 6.05 -5.48
CA LYS A 681 24.39 6.96 -5.27
C LYS A 681 23.50 7.10 -6.52
N PHE A 682 24.11 6.96 -7.70
CA PHE A 682 23.44 7.18 -8.99
C PHE A 682 23.19 5.90 -9.78
N GLY A 683 23.48 4.72 -9.22
CA GLY A 683 23.35 3.42 -9.87
C GLY A 683 24.60 2.57 -9.71
N SER A 684 24.63 1.39 -10.36
CA SER A 684 25.80 0.52 -10.38
C SER A 684 26.89 1.09 -11.31
N PHE A 685 28.14 0.91 -10.93
CA PHE A 685 29.30 1.36 -11.71
C PHE A 685 30.45 0.35 -11.56
N LEU A 686 31.39 0.37 -12.49
CA LEU A 686 32.64 -0.39 -12.40
C LEU A 686 33.67 0.40 -11.61
N GLY A 687 34.18 -0.17 -10.53
CA GLY A 687 35.25 0.41 -9.73
C GLY A 687 36.46 -0.52 -9.71
N CYS A 688 37.67 0.03 -9.71
CA CYS A 688 38.90 -0.76 -9.65
C CYS A 688 38.93 -1.62 -8.37
N SER A 689 39.35 -2.89 -8.47
CA SER A 689 39.57 -3.82 -7.37
C SER A 689 40.63 -3.34 -6.39
N ASN A 690 41.60 -2.57 -6.87
CA ASN A 690 42.72 -2.03 -6.08
C ASN A 690 42.36 -0.73 -5.33
N TYR A 691 41.07 -0.39 -5.18
CA TYR A 691 40.63 0.70 -4.32
C TYR A 691 40.98 0.41 -2.84
N PRO A 692 41.54 1.36 -2.07
CA PRO A 692 41.64 2.80 -2.33
C PRO A 692 42.94 3.26 -3.04
N ALA A 693 43.87 2.35 -3.32
CA ALA A 693 45.12 2.69 -4.03
C ALA A 693 44.87 3.16 -5.46
N CYS A 694 43.92 2.56 -6.16
CA CYS A 694 43.42 3.02 -7.45
C CYS A 694 41.93 3.41 -7.35
N LYS A 695 41.61 4.65 -7.66
CA LYS A 695 40.26 5.20 -7.60
C LYS A 695 39.54 5.21 -8.95
N ASN A 696 40.02 4.46 -9.93
CA ASN A 696 39.42 4.42 -11.25
C ASN A 696 38.02 3.88 -11.22
N THR A 697 37.07 4.56 -11.88
CA THR A 697 35.67 4.15 -11.99
C THR A 697 35.16 4.34 -13.40
N LYS A 698 34.36 3.41 -13.89
CA LYS A 698 33.68 3.50 -15.18
C LYS A 698 32.18 3.24 -15.02
N PRO A 699 31.32 3.82 -15.88
CA PRO A 699 29.92 3.46 -15.91
C PRO A 699 29.74 1.99 -16.27
N LEU A 700 28.79 1.29 -15.64
CA LEU A 700 28.45 -0.09 -15.98
C LEU A 700 27.54 -0.08 -17.21
N SER A 701 28.05 -0.63 -18.32
CA SER A 701 27.24 -0.83 -19.53
C SER A 701 26.31 -2.01 -19.37
N ILE A 702 25.10 -1.91 -19.96
CA ILE A 702 24.16 -3.03 -20.06
C ILE A 702 24.43 -3.93 -21.30
N GLY A 703 25.59 -3.77 -21.94
CA GLY A 703 25.96 -4.53 -23.13
C GLY A 703 25.40 -4.03 -24.46
N VAL A 704 24.70 -2.92 -24.45
CA VAL A 704 24.09 -2.31 -25.65
C VAL A 704 24.87 -1.06 -26.04
N GLN A 705 25.32 -1.01 -27.31
CA GLN A 705 25.92 0.19 -27.90
C GLN A 705 24.85 1.28 -28.03
N CYS A 706 25.21 2.55 -27.84
CA CYS A 706 24.26 3.64 -27.92
C CYS A 706 23.67 3.77 -29.33
N PRO A 707 22.35 3.64 -29.50
CA PRO A 707 21.72 3.69 -30.83
C PRO A 707 21.85 5.05 -31.52
N LYS A 708 22.08 6.11 -30.73
CA LYS A 708 22.15 7.49 -31.25
C LYS A 708 23.57 7.87 -31.69
N CYS A 709 24.59 7.74 -30.83
CA CYS A 709 25.95 8.17 -31.15
C CYS A 709 26.87 7.05 -31.66
N LYS A 710 26.51 5.79 -31.46
CA LYS A 710 27.30 4.59 -31.83
C LYS A 710 28.70 4.47 -31.19
N ASP A 711 29.18 5.52 -30.51
CA ASP A 711 30.49 5.53 -29.83
C ASP A 711 30.39 5.27 -28.31
N GLY A 712 29.21 5.51 -27.74
CA GLY A 712 28.92 5.27 -26.31
C GLY A 712 28.17 3.98 -26.07
N TYR A 713 28.05 3.60 -24.80
CA TYR A 713 27.25 2.46 -24.37
C TYR A 713 26.04 2.92 -23.59
N VAL A 714 24.98 2.12 -23.60
CA VAL A 714 23.83 2.37 -22.74
C VAL A 714 24.14 1.92 -21.32
N ILE A 715 23.86 2.80 -20.37
CA ILE A 715 24.10 2.61 -18.92
C ILE A 715 22.85 2.89 -18.13
N GLU A 716 22.72 2.24 -16.97
CA GLU A 716 21.66 2.54 -16.02
C GLU A 716 21.91 3.88 -15.31
N ARG A 717 20.89 4.72 -15.25
CA ARG A 717 20.89 6.00 -14.53
C ARG A 717 19.66 6.16 -13.68
N LYS A 718 19.73 7.00 -12.65
CA LYS A 718 18.58 7.36 -11.80
C LYS A 718 18.31 8.86 -11.88
N THR A 719 17.05 9.21 -12.07
CA THR A 719 16.58 10.60 -12.00
C THR A 719 16.75 11.17 -10.58
N LYS A 720 16.62 12.50 -10.41
CA LYS A 720 16.56 13.15 -9.08
C LYS A 720 15.46 12.55 -8.17
N ARG A 721 14.40 12.01 -8.76
CA ARG A 721 13.31 11.30 -8.07
C ARG A 721 13.57 9.80 -7.90
N LYS A 722 14.83 9.33 -8.09
CA LYS A 722 15.27 7.93 -7.97
C LYS A 722 14.65 6.93 -8.96
N ARG A 723 13.94 7.38 -9.99
CA ARG A 723 13.39 6.52 -11.03
C ARG A 723 14.51 6.08 -11.95
N LEU A 724 14.59 4.77 -12.26
CA LEU A 724 15.57 4.17 -13.17
C LEU A 724 15.23 4.57 -14.61
N PHE A 725 16.26 4.83 -15.40
CA PHE A 725 16.20 4.99 -16.85
C PHE A 725 17.55 4.58 -17.47
N PHE A 726 17.56 4.36 -18.75
CA PHE A 726 18.74 3.97 -19.52
C PHE A 726 19.22 5.14 -20.38
N GLY A 727 20.48 5.51 -20.27
CA GLY A 727 21.02 6.66 -20.99
C GLY A 727 22.41 6.40 -21.57
N CYS A 728 22.85 7.23 -22.49
CA CYS A 728 24.19 7.11 -23.05
C CYS A 728 25.28 7.40 -22.03
N SER A 729 26.39 6.65 -22.05
CA SER A 729 27.58 6.86 -21.22
C SER A 729 28.27 8.18 -21.54
N ARG A 730 28.09 8.72 -22.75
CA ARG A 730 28.69 10.00 -23.23
C ARG A 730 27.83 11.24 -22.95
N TYR A 731 26.82 11.14 -22.12
CA TYR A 731 26.05 12.32 -21.72
C TYR A 731 26.99 13.32 -21.00
N PRO A 732 26.98 14.65 -21.30
CA PRO A 732 25.99 15.39 -22.08
C PRO A 732 26.18 15.42 -23.61
N ASP A 733 27.28 14.89 -24.16
CA ASP A 733 27.56 14.94 -25.60
C ASP A 733 26.55 14.14 -26.42
N CYS A 734 25.93 13.13 -25.81
CA CYS A 734 24.82 12.35 -26.38
C CYS A 734 23.67 12.25 -25.36
N ASP A 735 22.50 12.71 -25.76
CA ASP A 735 21.29 12.80 -24.95
C ASP A 735 20.38 11.58 -25.06
N PHE A 736 20.85 10.47 -25.62
CA PHE A 736 20.04 9.23 -25.72
C PHE A 736 19.51 8.81 -24.35
N ALA A 737 18.20 8.60 -24.26
CA ALA A 737 17.53 8.13 -23.04
C ALA A 737 16.35 7.22 -23.39
N SER A 738 16.16 6.14 -22.62
CA SER A 738 15.04 5.22 -22.69
C SER A 738 14.52 4.89 -21.28
N TRP A 739 13.20 4.78 -21.12
CA TRP A 739 12.58 4.34 -19.88
C TRP A 739 12.53 2.82 -19.73
N ASP A 740 12.45 2.12 -20.84
CA ASP A 740 12.48 0.67 -20.91
C ASP A 740 13.92 0.21 -21.24
N ARG A 741 14.32 -0.98 -20.82
CA ARG A 741 15.67 -1.51 -21.03
C ARG A 741 15.93 -1.81 -22.51
N PRO A 742 16.88 -1.18 -23.18
CA PRO A 742 17.24 -1.49 -24.54
C PRO A 742 17.95 -2.83 -24.65
N VAL A 743 17.65 -3.56 -25.73
CA VAL A 743 18.28 -4.83 -26.09
C VAL A 743 18.83 -4.72 -27.53
N ASN A 744 20.01 -5.28 -27.74
CA ASN A 744 20.69 -5.28 -29.05
C ASN A 744 20.04 -6.30 -30.00
N ARG A 745 18.79 -6.03 -30.39
CA ARG A 745 18.03 -6.81 -31.36
C ARG A 745 17.39 -5.86 -32.37
N LYS A 746 17.67 -6.09 -33.64
CA LYS A 746 17.07 -5.33 -34.74
C LYS A 746 15.58 -5.68 -34.85
N CYS A 747 14.76 -4.70 -35.17
CA CYS A 747 13.34 -4.90 -35.41
C CYS A 747 13.13 -5.47 -36.81
N ASP A 748 12.52 -6.63 -36.90
CA ASP A 748 12.23 -7.30 -38.20
C ASP A 748 11.24 -6.53 -39.06
N THR A 749 10.38 -5.69 -38.45
CA THR A 749 9.33 -4.94 -39.17
C THR A 749 9.83 -3.63 -39.76
N CYS A 750 10.64 -2.84 -39.06
CA CYS A 750 11.03 -1.48 -39.50
C CYS A 750 12.53 -1.27 -39.54
N GLY A 751 13.34 -2.29 -39.24
CA GLY A 751 14.80 -2.21 -39.27
C GLY A 751 15.44 -1.38 -38.14
N ASN A 752 14.67 -0.93 -37.14
CA ASN A 752 15.23 -0.22 -35.98
C ASN A 752 16.30 -1.06 -35.28
N GLU A 753 17.46 -0.47 -34.97
CA GLU A 753 18.66 -1.20 -34.51
C GLU A 753 18.53 -1.81 -33.10
N TYR A 754 17.51 -1.40 -32.33
CA TYR A 754 17.28 -1.95 -30.98
C TYR A 754 15.81 -2.11 -30.66
N MET A 755 15.50 -3.05 -29.79
CA MET A 755 14.20 -3.22 -29.17
C MET A 755 14.29 -2.90 -27.68
N VAL A 756 13.16 -2.81 -26.99
CA VAL A 756 13.11 -2.58 -25.55
C VAL A 756 12.35 -3.71 -24.86
N GLU A 757 12.83 -4.11 -23.69
CA GLU A 757 12.14 -5.09 -22.86
C GLU A 757 10.88 -4.48 -22.26
N LYS A 758 9.76 -5.18 -22.40
CA LYS A 758 8.48 -4.85 -21.78
C LYS A 758 7.90 -6.05 -21.08
N HIS A 759 7.07 -5.79 -20.09
CA HIS A 759 6.33 -6.81 -19.36
C HIS A 759 4.84 -6.51 -19.43
N SER A 760 4.04 -7.54 -19.72
CA SER A 760 2.58 -7.48 -19.67
C SER A 760 2.06 -8.56 -18.72
N ALA A 761 1.05 -8.22 -17.93
CA ALA A 761 0.44 -9.17 -16.98
C ALA A 761 -0.20 -10.40 -17.67
N THR A 762 -0.61 -10.23 -18.94
CA THR A 762 -1.28 -11.29 -19.74
C THR A 762 -0.33 -12.09 -20.63
N ARG A 763 0.84 -11.51 -21.01
CA ARG A 763 1.76 -12.10 -21.99
C ARG A 763 3.18 -12.31 -21.48
N GLY A 764 3.47 -11.97 -20.22
CA GLY A 764 4.81 -12.07 -19.65
C GLY A 764 5.79 -11.04 -20.25
N GLU A 765 7.07 -11.41 -20.31
CA GLU A 765 8.14 -10.57 -20.88
C GLU A 765 8.15 -10.68 -22.41
N PHE A 766 8.25 -9.54 -23.09
CA PHE A 766 8.34 -9.46 -24.55
C PHE A 766 9.22 -8.29 -24.96
N LEU A 767 9.66 -8.29 -26.21
CA LEU A 767 10.42 -7.18 -26.79
C LEU A 767 9.50 -6.34 -27.66
N ALA A 768 9.56 -5.02 -27.50
CA ALA A 768 8.79 -4.07 -28.31
C ALA A 768 9.73 -3.11 -29.05
N CYS A 769 9.40 -2.81 -30.28
CA CYS A 769 10.13 -1.80 -31.03
C CYS A 769 9.73 -0.39 -30.59
N PRO A 770 10.66 0.48 -30.20
CA PRO A 770 10.32 1.85 -29.79
C PRO A 770 9.79 2.71 -30.95
N SER A 771 10.12 2.36 -32.20
CA SER A 771 9.74 3.10 -33.41
C SER A 771 8.38 2.67 -33.96
N CYS A 772 8.22 1.40 -34.35
CA CYS A 772 7.00 0.91 -35.01
C CYS A 772 6.02 0.16 -34.08
N LYS A 773 6.38 -0.03 -32.80
CA LYS A 773 5.60 -0.76 -31.79
C LYS A 773 5.40 -2.26 -32.08
N ALA A 774 6.07 -2.82 -33.07
CA ALA A 774 6.06 -4.27 -33.30
C ALA A 774 6.54 -5.00 -32.04
N GLU A 775 5.86 -6.07 -31.69
CA GLU A 775 6.12 -6.88 -30.49
C GLU A 775 6.59 -8.28 -30.90
N VAL A 776 7.59 -8.81 -30.18
CA VAL A 776 8.12 -10.16 -30.41
C VAL A 776 8.24 -10.85 -29.06
N ALA A 777 7.79 -12.10 -28.96
CA ALA A 777 7.97 -12.89 -27.77
C ALA A 777 9.48 -13.03 -27.45
N ARG A 778 9.83 -12.97 -26.17
CA ARG A 778 11.21 -13.24 -25.74
C ARG A 778 11.40 -14.74 -25.80
N GLU A 779 12.20 -15.23 -26.73
CA GLU A 779 12.68 -16.62 -26.71
C GLU A 779 13.49 -16.81 -25.43
N VAL A 780 13.03 -17.69 -24.55
CA VAL A 780 13.81 -18.13 -23.38
C VAL A 780 14.95 -18.98 -23.93
N VAL A 781 16.13 -18.42 -24.07
CA VAL A 781 17.33 -19.22 -24.29
C VAL A 781 17.50 -20.04 -23.00
N PRO A 782 17.44 -21.39 -23.04
CA PRO A 782 17.71 -22.18 -21.85
C PRO A 782 19.16 -21.89 -21.44
N ALA A 783 19.37 -21.63 -20.15
CA ALA A 783 20.70 -21.47 -19.59
C ALA A 783 21.50 -22.72 -19.97
N ALA A 784 22.57 -22.51 -20.74
CA ALA A 784 23.46 -23.57 -21.12
C ALA A 784 23.93 -24.29 -19.86
N ALA A 785 23.67 -25.59 -19.79
CA ALA A 785 24.19 -26.45 -18.77
C ALA A 785 25.73 -26.39 -18.89
N GLU A 786 26.36 -25.68 -17.98
CA GLU A 786 27.81 -25.78 -17.84
C GLU A 786 28.15 -27.09 -17.11
N ARG A 787 28.92 -27.92 -17.80
CA ARG A 787 29.64 -29.08 -17.25
C ARG A 787 30.77 -28.59 -16.35
#